data_1424a582a1676c6f35bb71209bfd45d8
#
_entry.id   1424a582a1676c6f35bb71209bfd45d8
#
_cell.length_a   1.000
_cell.length_b   1.000
_cell.length_c   1.000
_cell.angle_alpha   90.00
_cell.angle_beta   90.00
_cell.angle_gamma   90.00
#
_symmetry.space_group_name_H-M   'P 1'
#
loop_
_entity.id
_entity.type
_entity.pdbx_description
1 polymer ?
#
loop_
_entity_poly.entity_id
_entity_poly.type
_entity_poly.pdbx_seq_one_letter_code
_entity_poly.pdbx_strand_id
1 'polypeptide(L)'
;MRIDTFDPATLSDAFGIDMSTIDLPGVVGLGAGWGRVAPGRRSDPHQHDEIEMFVIVSGSGEVVVDGARHPVGPGTVVKFDPFETHVIDNTGDTDVVFVTCYWREPRHAEEVAARPGRRRFAERPVFVFSTPPTPNGDLHLGHLSGPYLGADAFVRFQRMNGAQAWHLTGSDDYQSYVVAKAAQEQSTPEQVASHYGAEITRTLELMDIRPDQFTVTSADAGYREGLRDFFAAVEASGQVARRELPALFDAETGRYLYEVNVSGICPSCAAATNGNICEECGEPNIVADLIEARSRISDSVRVGGLVRHALPLHEFREVVTRHHRLGRVPARLRELAERVFARETLDLPLSHPAQWGVAPRGADDQVIWVWPEMSYGFLHGIARLGARIGEMWQADKPEQDWKIVHFFGYDNSFYHAILYPVLYRLAFPHWEPDIDYHVNEFYLLDNQKFSTSRQHAVWGKDILSPKTVDAVRFYLSRTRPEGERTNFEREAYTATVREVLIDGWQGWLDDLGRRLNTRYGGVVPDAGIWTPEHTAFHARLGRRLAAVTAHLGQDGFSLRAATAELEGIVTDARAFAAREEVLADASGWQSERRTAIAMELAAARLLSRVATPVMPRFAARLAALLGESEPTWPSTVDLVPAGTGLDLTGQVFFVAEPAPPAPPDAAPEPLPWLADLVRSTLGLPAQAVVADKTLRELGASSLQAVAVQYQILERLDLDIPMADLLSERNIAALSRELAEAVAR
;
A
#
# COMPACT_ATOMS: atom_id res chain seq x y z
N MET A 1 -13.65 23.54 39.37
CA MET A 1 -13.39 22.31 40.13
C MET A 1 -14.75 21.76 40.55
N ARG A 2 -14.99 20.49 40.37
CA ARG A 2 -16.15 19.77 40.89
C ARG A 2 -15.60 18.66 41.82
N ILE A 3 -16.30 18.40 42.89
CA ILE A 3 -16.02 17.31 43.79
C ILE A 3 -17.28 16.44 43.83
N ASP A 4 -17.09 15.18 43.51
CA ASP A 4 -18.14 14.16 43.64
C ASP A 4 -17.71 13.15 44.69
N THR A 5 -18.65 12.70 45.51
CA THR A 5 -18.36 11.82 46.65
C THR A 5 -19.39 10.67 46.62
N PHE A 6 -18.92 9.48 46.90
CA PHE A 6 -19.82 8.32 47.01
C PHE A 6 -20.91 8.58 48.03
N ASP A 7 -22.19 8.52 47.58
CA ASP A 7 -23.38 8.63 48.41
C ASP A 7 -24.32 7.46 48.09
N PRO A 8 -24.47 6.49 49.03
CA PRO A 8 -25.35 5.35 48.82
C PRO A 8 -26.82 5.73 48.52
N ALA A 9 -27.27 6.93 48.93
CA ALA A 9 -28.63 7.40 48.70
C ALA A 9 -28.93 7.78 47.26
N THR A 10 -27.88 8.02 46.44
CA THR A 10 -27.99 8.40 45.03
C THR A 10 -27.98 7.19 44.07
N LEU A 11 -27.74 5.99 44.60
CA LEU A 11 -27.63 4.80 43.77
C LEU A 11 -29.01 4.27 43.36
N SER A 12 -29.08 3.70 42.18
CA SER A 12 -30.24 3.02 41.61
C SER A 12 -29.79 1.68 41.00
N ASP A 13 -30.73 0.72 40.91
CA ASP A 13 -30.41 -0.59 40.32
C ASP A 13 -30.08 -0.45 38.84
N ALA A 14 -28.91 -0.97 38.44
CA ALA A 14 -28.47 -1.12 37.07
C ALA A 14 -27.54 -2.33 36.97
N PHE A 15 -27.72 -3.15 35.95
CA PHE A 15 -26.93 -4.39 35.75
C PHE A 15 -26.95 -5.33 36.96
N GLY A 16 -28.07 -5.37 37.73
CA GLY A 16 -28.22 -6.20 38.92
C GLY A 16 -27.46 -5.74 40.16
N ILE A 17 -26.85 -4.56 40.14
CA ILE A 17 -26.14 -3.90 41.25
C ILE A 17 -26.56 -2.44 41.39
N ASP A 18 -26.10 -1.78 42.43
CA ASP A 18 -26.45 -0.38 42.71
C ASP A 18 -25.43 0.54 42.04
N MET A 19 -25.89 1.47 41.18
CA MET A 19 -25.02 2.41 40.43
C MET A 19 -25.54 3.86 40.43
N SER A 20 -24.65 4.80 40.28
CA SER A 20 -24.97 6.20 39.97
C SER A 20 -23.99 6.79 38.95
N THR A 21 -24.46 7.74 38.17
CA THR A 21 -23.61 8.45 37.19
C THR A 21 -22.90 9.61 37.86
N ILE A 22 -21.60 9.76 37.60
CA ILE A 22 -20.83 10.95 37.92
C ILE A 22 -20.98 11.92 36.73
N ASP A 23 -21.54 13.11 37.00
CA ASP A 23 -21.70 14.13 35.98
C ASP A 23 -20.35 14.84 35.71
N LEU A 24 -19.85 14.73 34.48
CA LEU A 24 -18.58 15.30 34.01
C LEU A 24 -18.83 16.43 32.99
N PRO A 25 -19.29 17.61 33.41
CA PRO A 25 -19.63 18.70 32.51
C PRO A 25 -18.41 19.16 31.71
N GLY A 26 -18.57 19.29 30.38
CA GLY A 26 -17.52 19.72 29.47
C GLY A 26 -16.57 18.58 29.02
N VAL A 27 -16.79 17.38 29.47
CA VAL A 27 -16.08 16.19 28.98
C VAL A 27 -16.97 15.46 27.98
N VAL A 28 -16.42 15.23 26.78
CA VAL A 28 -17.14 14.53 25.71
C VAL A 28 -16.50 13.16 25.50
N GLY A 29 -17.32 12.12 25.41
CA GLY A 29 -16.85 10.76 25.11
C GLY A 29 -16.29 9.96 26.27
N LEU A 30 -16.31 10.50 27.49
CA LEU A 30 -15.96 9.78 28.73
C LEU A 30 -17.18 9.78 29.65
N GLY A 31 -17.63 8.60 30.08
CA GLY A 31 -18.59 8.42 31.16
C GLY A 31 -17.90 7.98 32.44
N ALA A 32 -18.51 8.25 33.58
CA ALA A 32 -18.06 7.75 34.89
C ALA A 32 -19.25 7.51 35.80
N GLY A 33 -19.05 6.63 36.75
CA GLY A 33 -20.09 6.27 37.75
C GLY A 33 -19.51 5.68 39.02
N TRP A 34 -20.36 5.67 40.08
CA TRP A 34 -20.12 4.88 41.26
C TRP A 34 -20.87 3.56 41.14
N GLY A 35 -20.25 2.45 41.51
CA GLY A 35 -20.88 1.15 41.67
C GLY A 35 -20.73 0.60 43.08
N ARG A 36 -21.78 -0.08 43.56
CA ARG A 36 -21.81 -0.80 44.81
C ARG A 36 -22.35 -2.20 44.60
N VAL A 37 -21.63 -3.20 45.06
CA VAL A 37 -22.07 -4.59 45.09
C VAL A 37 -22.15 -5.04 46.52
N ALA A 38 -23.39 -5.33 47.00
CA ALA A 38 -23.60 -5.82 48.36
C ALA A 38 -23.03 -7.23 48.55
N PRO A 39 -22.72 -7.67 49.79
CA PRO A 39 -22.21 -9.01 50.06
C PRO A 39 -23.10 -10.11 49.47
N GLY A 40 -22.46 -11.06 48.76
CA GLY A 40 -23.14 -12.16 48.08
C GLY A 40 -23.94 -11.79 46.83
N ARG A 41 -23.87 -10.52 46.39
CA ARG A 41 -24.44 -10.05 45.12
C ARG A 41 -23.35 -10.01 44.02
N ARG A 42 -23.80 -10.02 42.80
CA ARG A 42 -22.94 -9.82 41.63
C ARG A 42 -23.67 -9.03 40.54
N SER A 43 -22.94 -8.40 39.65
CA SER A 43 -23.56 -7.78 38.47
C SER A 43 -24.05 -8.85 37.48
N ASP A 44 -25.05 -8.48 36.69
CA ASP A 44 -25.48 -9.29 35.56
C ASP A 44 -24.33 -9.37 34.52
N PRO A 45 -24.08 -10.54 33.90
CA PRO A 45 -23.13 -10.65 32.82
C PRO A 45 -23.55 -9.74 31.67
N HIS A 46 -22.66 -8.85 31.26
CA HIS A 46 -22.89 -7.94 30.14
C HIS A 46 -21.62 -7.63 29.38
N GLN A 47 -21.77 -7.11 28.17
CA GLN A 47 -20.71 -6.65 27.30
C GLN A 47 -21.21 -5.45 26.49
N HIS A 48 -20.30 -4.57 26.10
CA HIS A 48 -20.60 -3.37 25.29
C HIS A 48 -19.41 -3.00 24.40
N ASP A 49 -19.60 -2.01 23.52
CA ASP A 49 -18.59 -1.52 22.58
C ASP A 49 -17.61 -0.52 23.20
N GLU A 50 -17.75 -0.23 24.47
CA GLU A 50 -16.89 0.67 25.23
C GLU A 50 -15.70 -0.06 25.85
N ILE A 51 -14.58 0.62 25.96
CA ILE A 51 -13.53 0.27 26.93
C ILE A 51 -14.05 0.72 28.29
N GLU A 52 -13.97 -0.12 29.29
CA GLU A 52 -14.36 0.20 30.66
C GLU A 52 -13.23 -0.05 31.64
N MET A 53 -13.18 0.75 32.70
CA MET A 53 -12.18 0.62 33.75
C MET A 53 -12.85 0.71 35.11
N PHE A 54 -12.66 -0.31 35.96
CA PHE A 54 -13.03 -0.25 37.36
C PHE A 54 -11.85 0.10 38.24
N VAL A 55 -12.08 1.00 39.19
CA VAL A 55 -11.13 1.30 40.28
C VAL A 55 -11.81 0.90 41.59
N ILE A 56 -11.34 -0.15 42.24
CA ILE A 56 -11.91 -0.64 43.47
C ILE A 56 -11.51 0.28 44.62
N VAL A 57 -12.47 0.89 45.25
CA VAL A 57 -12.30 1.86 46.36
C VAL A 57 -12.33 1.19 47.73
N SER A 58 -13.29 0.27 47.93
CA SER A 58 -13.43 -0.47 49.19
C SER A 58 -14.06 -1.85 48.96
N GLY A 59 -13.92 -2.73 49.98
CA GLY A 59 -14.38 -4.11 49.86
C GLY A 59 -13.44 -5.00 49.07
N SER A 60 -13.75 -6.29 49.00
CA SER A 60 -13.02 -7.28 48.19
C SER A 60 -13.99 -8.28 47.54
N GLY A 61 -13.64 -8.75 46.38
CA GLY A 61 -14.45 -9.67 45.61
C GLY A 61 -13.66 -10.25 44.42
N GLU A 62 -14.36 -10.62 43.39
CA GLU A 62 -13.77 -11.14 42.17
C GLU A 62 -14.38 -10.43 40.94
N VAL A 63 -13.54 -10.17 39.94
CA VAL A 63 -14.00 -9.84 38.59
C VAL A 63 -13.90 -11.09 37.72
N VAL A 64 -14.97 -11.40 37.02
CA VAL A 64 -15.06 -12.55 36.12
C VAL A 64 -15.09 -12.01 34.69
N VAL A 65 -14.09 -12.38 33.86
CA VAL A 65 -14.00 -12.01 32.46
C VAL A 65 -13.96 -13.28 31.63
N ASP A 66 -14.90 -13.43 30.72
CA ASP A 66 -15.04 -14.62 29.88
C ASP A 66 -14.93 -15.95 30.65
N GLY A 67 -15.46 -15.95 31.89
CA GLY A 67 -15.48 -17.11 32.79
C GLY A 67 -14.23 -17.28 33.66
N ALA A 68 -13.15 -16.52 33.42
CA ALA A 68 -11.98 -16.52 34.32
C ALA A 68 -12.16 -15.58 35.51
N ARG A 69 -11.83 -16.06 36.74
CA ARG A 69 -12.01 -15.32 37.99
C ARG A 69 -10.70 -14.65 38.43
N HIS A 70 -10.77 -13.36 38.75
CA HIS A 70 -9.65 -12.54 39.18
C HIS A 70 -9.99 -11.85 40.52
N PRO A 71 -9.24 -12.08 41.61
CA PRO A 71 -9.47 -11.41 42.86
C PRO A 71 -9.20 -9.93 42.77
N VAL A 72 -10.09 -9.11 43.38
CA VAL A 72 -9.97 -7.66 43.43
C VAL A 72 -10.18 -7.12 44.83
N GLY A 73 -9.53 -5.98 45.16
CA GLY A 73 -9.67 -5.30 46.41
C GLY A 73 -9.26 -3.82 46.30
N PRO A 74 -9.30 -3.05 47.40
CA PRO A 74 -8.99 -1.63 47.37
C PRO A 74 -7.66 -1.32 46.69
N GLY A 75 -7.67 -0.39 45.69
CA GLY A 75 -6.52 -0.02 44.88
C GLY A 75 -6.32 -0.90 43.63
N THR A 76 -7.12 -1.95 43.42
CA THR A 76 -7.10 -2.71 42.18
C THR A 76 -7.75 -1.88 41.07
N VAL A 77 -7.10 -1.85 39.91
CA VAL A 77 -7.61 -1.28 38.67
C VAL A 77 -7.79 -2.42 37.67
N VAL A 78 -9.00 -2.55 37.13
CA VAL A 78 -9.34 -3.52 36.09
C VAL A 78 -9.73 -2.77 34.83
N LYS A 79 -9.19 -3.14 33.67
CA LYS A 79 -9.59 -2.62 32.38
C LYS A 79 -10.22 -3.73 31.57
N PHE A 80 -11.38 -3.46 30.99
CA PHE A 80 -12.07 -4.34 30.06
C PHE A 80 -11.92 -3.80 28.64
N ASP A 81 -11.63 -4.69 27.72
CA ASP A 81 -11.68 -4.36 26.29
C ASP A 81 -13.13 -4.44 25.75
N PRO A 82 -13.46 -3.79 24.63
CA PRO A 82 -14.78 -3.91 24.02
C PRO A 82 -15.19 -5.36 23.81
N PHE A 83 -16.47 -5.64 24.09
CA PHE A 83 -17.11 -6.96 23.95
C PHE A 83 -16.56 -8.08 24.86
N GLU A 84 -15.73 -7.80 25.84
CA GLU A 84 -15.41 -8.73 26.92
C GLU A 84 -16.61 -8.88 27.85
N THR A 85 -17.14 -10.09 27.98
CA THR A 85 -18.23 -10.37 28.95
C THR A 85 -17.66 -10.35 30.35
N HIS A 86 -18.13 -9.42 31.16
CA HIS A 86 -17.62 -9.24 32.52
C HIS A 86 -18.69 -9.17 33.59
N VAL A 87 -18.28 -9.53 34.80
CA VAL A 87 -19.10 -9.54 36.01
C VAL A 87 -18.22 -9.11 37.18
N ILE A 88 -18.76 -8.27 38.06
CA ILE A 88 -18.16 -8.04 39.40
C ILE A 88 -18.96 -8.83 40.44
N ASP A 89 -18.30 -9.71 41.16
CA ASP A 89 -18.89 -10.66 42.13
C ASP A 89 -18.32 -10.34 43.53
N ASN A 90 -19.21 -9.94 44.42
CA ASN A 90 -18.83 -9.68 45.81
C ASN A 90 -18.86 -10.99 46.62
N THR A 91 -17.70 -11.61 46.72
CA THR A 91 -17.46 -12.84 47.50
C THR A 91 -17.08 -12.56 48.97
N GLY A 92 -16.98 -11.28 49.35
CA GLY A 92 -16.63 -10.81 50.68
C GLY A 92 -17.88 -10.60 51.60
N ASP A 93 -17.62 -10.03 52.76
CA ASP A 93 -18.63 -9.77 53.80
C ASP A 93 -18.98 -8.26 53.97
N THR A 94 -18.35 -7.41 53.17
CA THR A 94 -18.58 -5.96 53.12
C THR A 94 -18.91 -5.54 51.66
N ASP A 95 -19.54 -4.38 51.53
CA ASP A 95 -19.84 -3.82 50.21
C ASP A 95 -18.56 -3.62 49.40
N VAL A 96 -18.55 -4.08 48.15
CA VAL A 96 -17.54 -3.66 47.15
C VAL A 96 -18.01 -2.36 46.53
N VAL A 97 -17.20 -1.30 46.72
CA VAL A 97 -17.45 0.01 46.11
C VAL A 97 -16.34 0.29 45.07
N PHE A 98 -16.74 0.72 43.90
CA PHE A 98 -15.83 1.03 42.82
C PHE A 98 -16.27 2.27 42.05
N VAL A 99 -15.30 2.90 41.38
CA VAL A 99 -15.56 3.89 40.33
C VAL A 99 -15.40 3.20 38.99
N THR A 100 -16.39 3.36 38.10
CA THR A 100 -16.27 3.01 36.69
C THR A 100 -15.98 4.24 35.86
N CYS A 101 -15.12 4.09 34.87
CA CYS A 101 -14.90 5.04 33.78
C CYS A 101 -15.01 4.27 32.44
N TYR A 102 -15.77 4.82 31.49
CA TYR A 102 -15.98 4.16 30.22
C TYR A 102 -15.97 5.15 29.06
N TRP A 103 -15.41 4.69 27.95
CA TRP A 103 -15.29 5.49 26.72
C TRP A 103 -15.29 4.61 25.48
N ARG A 104 -15.71 5.19 24.35
CA ARG A 104 -15.68 4.50 23.05
C ARG A 104 -14.39 4.79 22.32
N GLU A 105 -13.78 3.71 21.84
CA GLU A 105 -12.71 3.74 20.85
C GLU A 105 -13.18 2.93 19.62
N PRO A 106 -13.91 3.56 18.69
CA PRO A 106 -14.66 2.83 17.65
C PRO A 106 -13.78 1.87 16.84
N ARG A 107 -12.54 2.24 16.56
CA ARG A 107 -11.61 1.40 15.80
C ARG A 107 -11.20 0.16 16.57
N HIS A 108 -10.90 0.31 17.86
CA HIS A 108 -10.57 -0.82 18.71
C HIS A 108 -11.77 -1.76 18.87
N ALA A 109 -12.95 -1.20 19.01
CA ALA A 109 -14.19 -1.97 19.04
C ALA A 109 -14.45 -2.71 17.71
N GLU A 110 -14.22 -2.07 16.56
CA GLU A 110 -14.32 -2.70 15.24
C GLU A 110 -13.29 -3.82 15.06
N GLU A 111 -12.05 -3.62 15.49
CA GLU A 111 -11.01 -4.66 15.47
C GLU A 111 -11.39 -5.89 16.28
N VAL A 112 -11.89 -5.68 17.49
CA VAL A 112 -12.31 -6.78 18.39
C VAL A 112 -13.56 -7.48 17.84
N ALA A 113 -14.57 -6.74 17.39
CA ALA A 113 -15.83 -7.29 16.86
C ALA A 113 -15.63 -8.05 15.53
N ALA A 114 -14.79 -7.51 14.64
CA ALA A 114 -14.54 -8.11 13.33
C ALA A 114 -13.74 -9.43 13.42
N ARG A 115 -12.98 -9.62 14.51
CA ARG A 115 -12.01 -10.73 14.64
C ARG A 115 -12.04 -11.39 16.03
N PRO A 116 -13.18 -11.88 16.49
CA PRO A 116 -13.25 -12.51 17.80
C PRO A 116 -12.29 -13.71 17.87
N GLY A 117 -11.45 -13.75 18.91
CA GLY A 117 -10.49 -14.83 19.16
C GLY A 117 -9.22 -14.77 18.35
N ARG A 118 -8.94 -13.69 17.59
CA ARG A 118 -7.70 -13.50 16.86
C ARG A 118 -6.68 -12.67 17.65
N ARG A 119 -5.41 -13.11 17.56
CA ARG A 119 -4.29 -12.41 18.20
C ARG A 119 -4.02 -11.08 17.50
N ARG A 120 -3.59 -10.07 18.26
CA ARG A 120 -3.06 -8.80 17.75
C ARG A 120 -1.79 -9.05 16.92
N PHE A 121 -1.43 -8.12 16.04
CA PHE A 121 -0.20 -8.21 15.24
C PHE A 121 1.06 -8.36 16.09
N ALA A 122 1.12 -7.74 17.28
CA ALA A 122 2.25 -7.87 18.20
C ALA A 122 2.39 -9.28 18.82
N GLU A 123 1.39 -10.13 18.72
CA GLU A 123 1.34 -11.43 19.40
C GLU A 123 1.59 -12.62 18.47
N ARG A 124 1.87 -12.38 17.20
CA ARG A 124 2.08 -13.41 16.18
C ARG A 124 3.03 -12.96 15.07
N PRO A 125 3.67 -13.88 14.32
CA PRO A 125 4.50 -13.51 13.19
C PRO A 125 3.67 -12.89 12.05
N VAL A 126 4.15 -11.77 11.50
CA VAL A 126 3.50 -11.02 10.42
C VAL A 126 4.40 -11.00 9.19
N PHE A 127 3.95 -11.64 8.12
CA PHE A 127 4.67 -11.71 6.85
C PHE A 127 4.01 -10.78 5.83
N VAL A 128 4.71 -9.72 5.48
CA VAL A 128 4.22 -8.69 4.56
C VAL A 128 4.90 -8.87 3.22
N PHE A 129 4.13 -9.19 2.20
CA PHE A 129 4.63 -9.41 0.85
C PHE A 129 4.32 -8.22 -0.06
N SER A 130 5.32 -7.74 -0.77
CA SER A 130 5.12 -7.04 -2.04
C SER A 130 5.23 -8.04 -3.18
N THR A 131 4.37 -7.91 -4.20
CA THR A 131 4.39 -8.80 -5.37
C THR A 131 5.79 -8.88 -5.96
N PRO A 132 6.33 -10.09 -6.18
CA PRO A 132 7.61 -10.26 -6.86
C PRO A 132 7.59 -9.63 -8.26
N PRO A 133 8.54 -8.76 -8.59
CA PRO A 133 8.63 -8.17 -9.93
C PRO A 133 9.17 -9.16 -10.95
N THR A 134 8.69 -9.07 -12.19
CA THR A 134 9.25 -9.82 -13.31
C THR A 134 10.59 -9.21 -13.71
N PRO A 135 11.70 -9.98 -13.72
CA PRO A 135 13.03 -9.45 -14.05
C PRO A 135 13.26 -9.35 -15.58
N ASN A 136 12.49 -8.50 -16.24
CA ASN A 136 12.60 -8.17 -17.67
C ASN A 136 12.96 -6.70 -17.92
N GLY A 137 13.26 -5.96 -16.86
CA GLY A 137 13.64 -4.56 -16.79
C GLY A 137 13.83 -4.12 -15.35
N ASP A 138 14.35 -2.90 -15.15
CA ASP A 138 14.46 -2.29 -13.83
C ASP A 138 13.11 -1.76 -13.34
N LEU A 139 13.03 -1.33 -12.07
CA LEU A 139 11.83 -0.74 -11.49
C LEU A 139 11.70 0.74 -11.87
N HIS A 140 10.53 1.10 -12.35
CA HIS A 140 10.14 2.49 -12.55
C HIS A 140 9.20 2.98 -11.42
N LEU A 141 8.90 4.29 -11.38
CA LEU A 141 8.07 4.88 -10.33
C LEU A 141 6.67 4.25 -10.22
N GLY A 142 6.11 3.76 -11.33
CA GLY A 142 4.84 3.04 -11.32
C GLY A 142 4.87 1.76 -10.47
N HIS A 143 5.99 1.01 -10.49
CA HIS A 143 6.19 -0.13 -9.62
C HIS A 143 6.40 0.32 -8.16
N LEU A 144 7.29 1.29 -7.96
CA LEU A 144 7.72 1.72 -6.63
C LEU A 144 6.59 2.34 -5.81
N SER A 145 5.70 3.13 -6.43
CA SER A 145 4.57 3.80 -5.75
C SER A 145 3.50 2.82 -5.21
N GLY A 146 3.40 1.65 -5.81
CA GLY A 146 2.39 0.66 -5.49
C GLY A 146 2.78 -0.27 -4.33
N PRO A 147 3.11 -1.55 -4.64
CA PRO A 147 3.28 -2.57 -3.62
C PRO A 147 4.52 -2.36 -2.76
N TYR A 148 5.65 -1.90 -3.33
CA TYR A 148 6.92 -1.87 -2.58
C TYR A 148 6.95 -0.80 -1.50
N LEU A 149 6.59 0.44 -1.83
CA LEU A 149 6.49 1.53 -0.87
C LEU A 149 5.43 1.25 0.19
N GLY A 150 4.28 0.69 -0.23
CA GLY A 150 3.20 0.32 0.67
C GLY A 150 3.63 -0.71 1.72
N ALA A 151 4.25 -1.80 1.28
CA ALA A 151 4.72 -2.87 2.16
C ALA A 151 5.82 -2.38 3.12
N ASP A 152 6.81 -1.60 2.63
CA ASP A 152 7.89 -1.06 3.47
C ASP A 152 7.35 -0.12 4.56
N ALA A 153 6.49 0.82 4.19
CA ALA A 153 5.90 1.75 5.15
C ALA A 153 5.04 1.02 6.20
N PHE A 154 4.25 0.01 5.77
CA PHE A 154 3.46 -0.81 6.66
C PHE A 154 4.33 -1.58 7.67
N VAL A 155 5.38 -2.24 7.20
CA VAL A 155 6.31 -2.99 8.07
C VAL A 155 7.00 -2.07 9.07
N ARG A 156 7.49 -0.90 8.64
CA ARG A 156 8.11 0.09 9.54
C ARG A 156 7.14 0.51 10.64
N PHE A 157 5.90 0.83 10.28
CA PHE A 157 4.86 1.19 11.27
C PHE A 157 4.60 0.04 12.24
N GLN A 158 4.42 -1.19 11.76
CA GLN A 158 4.14 -2.34 12.62
C GLN A 158 5.30 -2.61 13.60
N ARG A 159 6.55 -2.51 13.13
CA ARG A 159 7.73 -2.65 13.98
C ARG A 159 7.82 -1.57 15.06
N MET A 160 7.52 -0.33 14.73
CA MET A 160 7.47 0.77 15.71
C MET A 160 6.41 0.55 16.79
N ASN A 161 5.38 -0.26 16.51
CA ASN A 161 4.36 -0.69 17.46
C ASN A 161 4.65 -2.04 18.13
N GLY A 162 5.88 -2.56 17.99
CA GLY A 162 6.34 -3.78 18.67
C GLY A 162 5.95 -5.09 17.97
N ALA A 163 5.38 -5.05 16.75
CA ALA A 163 5.05 -6.27 16.01
C ALA A 163 6.31 -6.94 15.43
N GLN A 164 6.31 -8.27 15.44
CA GLN A 164 7.28 -9.08 14.70
C GLN A 164 6.84 -9.16 13.22
N ALA A 165 7.18 -8.14 12.45
CA ALA A 165 6.79 -8.01 11.06
C ALA A 165 8.01 -8.03 10.14
N TRP A 166 7.91 -8.77 9.03
CA TRP A 166 8.97 -8.91 8.02
C TRP A 166 8.44 -8.56 6.64
N HIS A 167 9.25 -7.83 5.86
CA HIS A 167 8.99 -7.56 4.45
C HIS A 167 9.63 -8.65 3.60
N LEU A 168 8.82 -9.34 2.79
CA LEU A 168 9.26 -10.39 1.90
C LEU A 168 8.89 -10.04 0.45
N THR A 169 9.76 -10.41 -0.48
CA THR A 169 9.51 -10.36 -1.91
C THR A 169 10.47 -11.32 -2.61
N GLY A 170 10.59 -11.24 -3.90
CA GLY A 170 11.51 -12.05 -4.70
C GLY A 170 11.54 -11.58 -6.13
N SER A 171 11.93 -12.43 -7.04
CA SER A 171 11.81 -12.24 -8.49
C SER A 171 10.90 -13.30 -9.09
N ASP A 172 10.04 -12.87 -10.01
CA ASP A 172 9.12 -13.73 -10.77
C ASP A 172 9.81 -14.17 -12.07
N ASP A 173 10.77 -15.10 -11.93
CA ASP A 173 11.73 -15.42 -12.99
C ASP A 173 11.11 -16.20 -14.16
N TYR A 174 10.07 -17.00 -13.89
CA TYR A 174 9.53 -17.94 -14.89
C TYR A 174 8.44 -17.33 -15.79
N GLN A 175 8.26 -16.01 -15.75
CA GLN A 175 7.35 -15.28 -16.63
C GLN A 175 7.76 -15.37 -18.11
N SER A 176 6.79 -15.44 -18.99
CA SER A 176 6.99 -15.39 -20.44
C SER A 176 7.68 -14.11 -20.92
N TYR A 177 7.54 -13.02 -20.19
CA TYR A 177 8.22 -11.75 -20.46
C TYR A 177 9.74 -11.85 -20.35
N VAL A 178 10.27 -12.69 -19.46
CA VAL A 178 11.72 -12.96 -19.34
C VAL A 178 12.25 -13.66 -20.59
N VAL A 179 11.49 -14.66 -21.11
CA VAL A 179 11.83 -15.37 -22.34
C VAL A 179 11.81 -14.43 -23.55
N ALA A 180 10.79 -13.56 -23.64
CA ALA A 180 10.67 -12.59 -24.72
C ALA A 180 11.84 -11.58 -24.68
N LYS A 181 12.22 -11.10 -23.50
CA LYS A 181 13.35 -10.20 -23.29
C LYS A 181 14.68 -10.88 -23.63
N ALA A 182 14.86 -12.14 -23.22
CA ALA A 182 16.06 -12.92 -23.56
C ALA A 182 16.24 -13.06 -25.09
N ALA A 183 15.16 -13.34 -25.80
CA ALA A 183 15.17 -13.40 -27.27
C ALA A 183 15.54 -12.05 -27.90
N GLN A 184 15.00 -10.93 -27.37
CA GLN A 184 15.30 -9.58 -27.83
C GLN A 184 16.78 -9.22 -27.61
N GLU A 185 17.36 -9.60 -26.48
CA GLU A 185 18.74 -9.30 -26.10
C GLU A 185 19.75 -10.36 -26.57
N GLN A 186 19.31 -11.37 -27.31
CA GLN A 186 20.14 -12.51 -27.75
C GLN A 186 20.89 -13.18 -26.57
N SER A 187 20.18 -13.34 -25.45
CA SER A 187 20.67 -13.89 -24.19
C SER A 187 19.85 -15.10 -23.77
N THR A 188 20.15 -15.69 -22.61
CA THR A 188 19.32 -16.74 -22.02
C THR A 188 18.36 -16.18 -20.96
N PRO A 189 17.22 -16.84 -20.69
CA PRO A 189 16.31 -16.42 -19.63
C PRO A 189 16.98 -16.31 -18.25
N GLU A 190 17.93 -17.21 -17.93
CA GLU A 190 18.69 -17.19 -16.69
C GLU A 190 19.57 -15.94 -16.58
N GLN A 191 20.23 -15.54 -17.69
CA GLN A 191 21.09 -14.36 -17.73
C GLN A 191 20.25 -13.09 -17.56
N VAL A 192 19.11 -13.00 -18.25
CA VAL A 192 18.16 -11.90 -18.14
C VAL A 192 17.62 -11.78 -16.72
N ALA A 193 17.13 -12.88 -16.14
CA ALA A 193 16.59 -12.89 -14.78
C ALA A 193 17.66 -12.46 -13.76
N SER A 194 18.88 -12.97 -13.88
CA SER A 194 20.00 -12.61 -12.99
C SER A 194 20.39 -11.12 -13.13
N HIS A 195 20.47 -10.62 -14.35
CA HIS A 195 20.84 -9.22 -14.62
C HIS A 195 19.81 -8.25 -14.04
N TYR A 196 18.55 -8.39 -14.44
CA TYR A 196 17.50 -7.48 -13.99
C TYR A 196 17.09 -7.71 -12.53
N GLY A 197 17.22 -8.93 -12.00
CA GLY A 197 17.08 -9.18 -10.57
C GLY A 197 18.07 -8.36 -9.72
N ALA A 198 19.31 -8.24 -10.18
CA ALA A 198 20.32 -7.38 -9.53
C ALA A 198 20.00 -5.88 -9.66
N GLU A 199 19.52 -5.42 -10.83
CA GLU A 199 19.08 -4.03 -11.02
C GLU A 199 17.89 -3.69 -10.11
N ILE A 200 16.89 -4.57 -10.07
CA ILE A 200 15.69 -4.45 -9.18
C ILE A 200 16.11 -4.31 -7.72
N THR A 201 17.00 -5.18 -7.26
CA THR A 201 17.49 -5.15 -5.86
C THR A 201 18.17 -3.82 -5.56
N ARG A 202 19.02 -3.35 -6.48
CA ARG A 202 19.71 -2.04 -6.35
C ARG A 202 18.72 -0.88 -6.31
N THR A 203 17.68 -0.89 -7.15
CA THR A 203 16.67 0.18 -7.17
C THR A 203 15.82 0.17 -5.88
N LEU A 204 15.48 -0.99 -5.32
CA LEU A 204 14.84 -1.09 -4.02
C LEU A 204 15.74 -0.50 -2.90
N GLU A 205 17.04 -0.81 -2.92
CA GLU A 205 18.00 -0.24 -1.96
C GLU A 205 18.10 1.28 -2.07
N LEU A 206 18.11 1.84 -3.30
CA LEU A 206 18.08 3.29 -3.53
C LEU A 206 16.81 3.94 -2.96
N MET A 207 15.69 3.21 -2.95
CA MET A 207 14.41 3.65 -2.37
C MET A 207 14.34 3.47 -0.84
N ASP A 208 15.44 3.02 -0.18
CA ASP A 208 15.47 2.58 1.21
C ASP A 208 14.46 1.46 1.53
N ILE A 209 14.14 0.65 0.55
CA ILE A 209 13.34 -0.56 0.71
C ILE A 209 14.29 -1.75 0.78
N ARG A 210 14.33 -2.40 1.93
CA ARG A 210 15.20 -3.56 2.18
C ARG A 210 14.36 -4.71 2.68
N PRO A 211 13.88 -5.57 1.77
CA PRO A 211 13.15 -6.76 2.18
C PRO A 211 13.99 -7.65 3.09
N ASP A 212 13.38 -8.17 4.13
CA ASP A 212 14.03 -9.13 5.04
C ASP A 212 14.29 -10.47 4.32
N GLN A 213 13.53 -10.79 3.29
CA GLN A 213 13.78 -11.92 2.41
C GLN A 213 13.50 -11.53 0.97
N PHE A 214 14.50 -11.73 0.11
CA PHE A 214 14.37 -11.64 -1.34
C PHE A 214 14.64 -13.05 -1.93
N THR A 215 13.64 -13.64 -2.58
CA THR A 215 13.73 -15.00 -3.14
C THR A 215 13.92 -14.93 -4.64
N VAL A 216 15.04 -15.51 -5.15
CA VAL A 216 15.29 -15.65 -6.59
C VAL A 216 14.90 -17.06 -6.98
N THR A 217 13.73 -17.21 -7.63
CA THR A 217 13.08 -18.51 -7.84
C THR A 217 13.89 -19.43 -8.76
N SER A 218 14.48 -18.92 -9.82
CA SER A 218 15.29 -19.70 -10.77
C SER A 218 16.63 -20.17 -10.20
N ALA A 219 17.19 -19.44 -9.25
CA ALA A 219 18.48 -19.78 -8.62
C ALA A 219 18.34 -20.75 -7.44
N ASP A 220 17.14 -20.92 -6.86
CA ASP A 220 16.93 -21.76 -5.67
C ASP A 220 16.46 -23.18 -6.04
N ALA A 221 17.36 -24.16 -5.87
CA ALA A 221 17.04 -25.57 -6.12
C ALA A 221 15.99 -26.11 -5.15
N GLY A 222 16.00 -25.65 -3.89
CA GLY A 222 15.00 -26.03 -2.88
C GLY A 222 13.62 -25.51 -3.23
N TYR A 223 13.56 -24.32 -3.84
CA TYR A 223 12.32 -23.77 -4.37
C TYR A 223 11.68 -24.70 -5.40
N ARG A 224 12.46 -25.10 -6.42
CA ARG A 224 11.93 -25.95 -7.50
C ARG A 224 11.44 -27.30 -7.01
N GLU A 225 12.15 -27.91 -6.06
CA GLU A 225 11.73 -29.20 -5.50
C GLU A 225 10.48 -29.09 -4.63
N GLY A 226 10.44 -28.08 -3.74
CA GLY A 226 9.27 -27.83 -2.91
C GLY A 226 8.04 -27.41 -3.71
N LEU A 227 8.22 -26.68 -4.82
CA LEU A 227 7.12 -26.38 -5.74
C LEU A 227 6.53 -27.64 -6.38
N ARG A 228 7.38 -28.60 -6.77
CA ARG A 228 6.91 -29.90 -7.29
C ARG A 228 6.13 -30.68 -6.25
N ASP A 229 6.57 -30.66 -4.99
CA ASP A 229 5.87 -31.31 -3.89
C ASP A 229 4.53 -30.65 -3.58
N PHE A 230 4.51 -29.31 -3.56
CA PHE A 230 3.27 -28.54 -3.41
C PHE A 230 2.26 -28.82 -4.53
N PHE A 231 2.72 -28.83 -5.78
CA PHE A 231 1.87 -29.13 -6.93
C PHE A 231 1.35 -30.57 -6.88
N ALA A 232 2.20 -31.51 -6.51
CA ALA A 232 1.78 -32.91 -6.31
C ALA A 232 0.73 -33.05 -5.20
N ALA A 233 0.82 -32.26 -4.12
CA ALA A 233 -0.22 -32.22 -3.07
C ALA A 233 -1.54 -31.67 -3.61
N VAL A 234 -1.49 -30.63 -4.46
CA VAL A 234 -2.67 -30.09 -5.15
C VAL A 234 -3.31 -31.16 -6.06
N GLU A 235 -2.52 -31.91 -6.83
CA GLU A 235 -3.02 -33.01 -7.66
C GLU A 235 -3.60 -34.15 -6.82
N ALA A 236 -2.95 -34.51 -5.71
CA ALA A 236 -3.41 -35.58 -4.79
C ALA A 236 -4.76 -35.27 -4.13
N SER A 237 -5.23 -34.02 -4.13
CA SER A 237 -6.58 -33.64 -3.71
C SER A 237 -7.69 -34.30 -4.56
N GLY A 238 -7.35 -34.76 -5.78
CA GLY A 238 -8.29 -35.33 -6.74
C GLY A 238 -9.16 -34.30 -7.47
N GLN A 239 -8.98 -33.00 -7.18
CA GLN A 239 -9.73 -31.90 -7.81
C GLN A 239 -9.07 -31.38 -9.09
N VAL A 240 -7.80 -31.62 -9.25
CA VAL A 240 -7.02 -31.27 -10.44
C VAL A 240 -6.79 -32.53 -11.28
N ALA A 241 -7.14 -32.44 -12.56
CA ALA A 241 -6.99 -33.56 -13.48
C ALA A 241 -6.41 -33.11 -14.83
N ARG A 242 -5.74 -34.00 -15.52
CA ARG A 242 -5.33 -33.76 -16.92
C ARG A 242 -6.56 -33.81 -17.82
N ARG A 243 -6.91 -32.68 -18.42
CA ARG A 243 -8.05 -32.52 -19.35
C ARG A 243 -7.59 -31.84 -20.62
N GLU A 244 -8.22 -32.20 -21.74
CA GLU A 244 -8.06 -31.47 -22.98
C GLU A 244 -8.89 -30.18 -22.90
N LEU A 245 -8.20 -29.03 -22.96
CA LEU A 245 -8.80 -27.71 -22.95
C LEU A 245 -8.54 -27.00 -24.28
N PRO A 246 -9.43 -26.10 -24.73
CA PRO A 246 -9.16 -25.21 -25.85
C PRO A 246 -7.87 -24.41 -25.64
N ALA A 247 -7.10 -24.25 -26.71
CA ALA A 247 -5.86 -23.48 -26.70
C ALA A 247 -5.65 -22.78 -28.05
N LEU A 248 -4.91 -21.67 -28.02
CA LEU A 248 -4.52 -20.96 -29.24
C LEU A 248 -3.10 -21.36 -29.66
N PHE A 249 -2.94 -21.46 -30.97
CA PHE A 249 -1.68 -21.72 -31.62
C PHE A 249 -1.46 -20.71 -32.73
N ASP A 250 -0.24 -20.30 -32.93
CA ASP A 250 0.15 -19.56 -34.13
C ASP A 250 -0.13 -20.40 -35.38
N ALA A 251 -0.87 -19.82 -36.32
CA ALA A 251 -1.37 -20.62 -37.47
C ALA A 251 -0.24 -21.00 -38.44
N GLU A 252 0.85 -20.23 -38.54
CA GLU A 252 1.94 -20.47 -39.45
C GLU A 252 3.01 -21.40 -38.85
N THR A 253 3.40 -21.14 -37.58
CA THR A 253 4.48 -21.89 -36.92
C THR A 253 3.98 -23.08 -36.13
N GLY A 254 2.67 -23.17 -35.82
CA GLY A 254 2.08 -24.18 -34.94
C GLY A 254 2.45 -24.04 -33.48
N ARG A 255 3.12 -22.96 -33.08
CA ARG A 255 3.56 -22.73 -31.70
C ARG A 255 2.38 -22.41 -30.78
N TYR A 256 2.38 -23.00 -29.59
CA TYR A 256 1.41 -22.66 -28.54
C TYR A 256 1.52 -21.20 -28.12
N LEU A 257 0.40 -20.51 -28.01
CA LEU A 257 0.29 -19.09 -27.66
C LEU A 257 -0.23 -18.93 -26.25
N TYR A 258 0.47 -18.15 -25.44
CA TYR A 258 0.08 -17.75 -24.10
C TYR A 258 0.70 -16.40 -23.73
N GLU A 259 0.08 -15.68 -22.80
CA GLU A 259 0.57 -14.40 -22.22
C GLU A 259 1.12 -13.42 -23.27
N VAL A 260 2.44 -13.14 -23.23
CA VAL A 260 3.11 -12.16 -24.10
C VAL A 260 2.99 -12.49 -25.61
N ASN A 261 2.70 -13.73 -25.97
CA ASN A 261 2.65 -14.18 -27.37
C ASN A 261 1.28 -13.97 -28.04
N VAL A 262 0.28 -13.48 -27.29
CA VAL A 262 -1.08 -13.29 -27.80
C VAL A 262 -1.67 -11.97 -27.31
N SER A 263 -2.51 -11.36 -28.12
CA SER A 263 -3.33 -10.20 -27.74
C SER A 263 -4.75 -10.39 -28.28
N GLY A 264 -5.69 -9.66 -27.72
CA GLY A 264 -7.08 -9.71 -28.09
C GLY A 264 -7.93 -8.78 -27.26
N ILE A 265 -9.23 -9.02 -27.26
CA ILE A 265 -10.22 -8.25 -26.51
C ILE A 265 -10.76 -9.13 -25.38
N CYS A 266 -10.86 -8.56 -24.19
CA CYS A 266 -11.42 -9.22 -23.01
C CYS A 266 -12.91 -9.54 -23.24
N PRO A 267 -13.35 -10.79 -23.06
CA PRO A 267 -14.75 -11.16 -23.27
C PRO A 267 -15.69 -10.55 -22.21
N SER A 268 -15.17 -10.13 -21.05
CA SER A 268 -15.98 -9.61 -19.94
C SER A 268 -16.23 -8.09 -20.04
N CYS A 269 -15.22 -7.29 -20.44
CA CYS A 269 -15.32 -5.83 -20.42
C CYS A 269 -14.96 -5.14 -21.75
N ALA A 270 -14.64 -5.90 -22.79
CA ALA A 270 -14.26 -5.42 -24.11
C ALA A 270 -12.97 -4.56 -24.16
N ALA A 271 -12.16 -4.54 -23.13
CA ALA A 271 -10.86 -3.88 -23.13
C ALA A 271 -9.82 -4.70 -23.90
N ALA A 272 -8.85 -4.02 -24.53
CA ALA A 272 -7.68 -4.68 -25.11
C ALA A 272 -6.86 -5.37 -24.00
N THR A 273 -6.43 -6.61 -24.25
CA THR A 273 -5.76 -7.42 -23.22
C THR A 273 -4.77 -8.42 -23.83
N ASN A 274 -3.92 -8.95 -22.98
CA ASN A 274 -3.05 -10.11 -23.28
C ASN A 274 -3.72 -11.41 -22.83
N GLY A 275 -2.98 -12.49 -22.84
CA GLY A 275 -3.51 -13.84 -22.60
C GLY A 275 -3.41 -14.37 -21.17
N ASN A 276 -3.50 -13.55 -20.12
CA ASN A 276 -3.50 -14.06 -18.75
C ASN A 276 -4.57 -13.42 -17.85
N ILE A 277 -4.65 -12.11 -17.77
CA ILE A 277 -5.63 -11.38 -16.97
C ILE A 277 -5.99 -10.07 -17.68
N CYS A 278 -7.23 -9.63 -17.53
CA CYS A 278 -7.62 -8.30 -17.96
C CYS A 278 -7.23 -7.26 -16.91
N GLU A 279 -6.35 -6.34 -17.26
CA GLU A 279 -5.90 -5.27 -16.37
C GLU A 279 -7.02 -4.26 -16.01
N GLU A 280 -8.08 -4.18 -16.82
CA GLU A 280 -9.20 -3.27 -16.57
C GLU A 280 -10.23 -3.86 -15.59
N CYS A 281 -10.69 -5.08 -15.83
CA CYS A 281 -11.72 -5.69 -14.99
C CYS A 281 -11.20 -6.70 -13.95
N GLY A 282 -9.94 -7.13 -14.05
CA GLY A 282 -9.30 -8.08 -13.13
C GLY A 282 -9.71 -9.54 -13.37
N GLU A 283 -10.55 -9.83 -14.34
CA GLU A 283 -10.97 -11.21 -14.61
C GLU A 283 -9.91 -12.00 -15.38
N PRO A 284 -9.78 -13.32 -15.12
CA PRO A 284 -8.83 -14.15 -15.83
C PRO A 284 -9.23 -14.30 -17.30
N ASN A 285 -8.26 -14.14 -18.18
CA ASN A 285 -8.40 -14.46 -19.60
C ASN A 285 -7.87 -15.87 -19.84
N ILE A 286 -8.76 -16.83 -20.04
CA ILE A 286 -8.35 -18.07 -20.69
C ILE A 286 -8.06 -17.71 -22.14
N VAL A 287 -6.85 -17.96 -22.61
CA VAL A 287 -6.36 -17.45 -23.90
C VAL A 287 -7.30 -17.77 -25.07
N ALA A 288 -7.95 -18.93 -25.04
CA ALA A 288 -8.91 -19.36 -26.05
C ALA A 288 -10.25 -18.56 -26.04
N ASP A 289 -10.54 -17.83 -24.97
CA ASP A 289 -11.76 -17.04 -24.80
C ASP A 289 -11.61 -15.60 -25.34
N LEU A 290 -10.38 -15.18 -25.68
CA LEU A 290 -10.12 -13.86 -26.21
C LEU A 290 -10.89 -13.60 -27.51
N ILE A 291 -11.60 -12.48 -27.56
CA ILE A 291 -12.27 -12.00 -28.78
C ILE A 291 -11.19 -11.40 -29.69
N GLU A 292 -11.28 -11.67 -31.00
CA GLU A 292 -10.31 -11.20 -32.00
C GLU A 292 -8.85 -11.48 -31.62
N ALA A 293 -8.59 -12.68 -31.11
CA ALA A 293 -7.26 -13.07 -30.71
C ALA A 293 -6.27 -13.00 -31.89
N ARG A 294 -5.06 -12.46 -31.63
CA ARG A 294 -3.97 -12.34 -32.61
C ARG A 294 -2.68 -12.89 -32.04
N SER A 295 -1.96 -13.64 -32.86
CA SER A 295 -0.58 -14.05 -32.54
C SER A 295 0.36 -12.85 -32.66
N ARG A 296 1.27 -12.72 -31.73
CA ARG A 296 2.39 -11.77 -31.86
C ARG A 296 3.57 -12.32 -32.67
N ILE A 297 3.42 -13.52 -33.23
CA ILE A 297 4.45 -14.17 -34.09
C ILE A 297 4.13 -13.95 -35.56
N SER A 298 2.91 -14.32 -36.01
CA SER A 298 2.48 -14.24 -37.41
C SER A 298 1.18 -13.48 -37.64
N ASP A 299 0.64 -12.84 -36.60
CA ASP A 299 -0.68 -12.18 -36.58
C ASP A 299 -1.89 -13.13 -36.76
N SER A 300 -1.66 -14.38 -37.07
CA SER A 300 -2.68 -15.38 -37.38
C SER A 300 -2.78 -16.47 -36.32
N VAL A 301 -4.00 -16.83 -35.91
CA VAL A 301 -4.23 -17.81 -34.84
C VAL A 301 -5.05 -19.00 -35.33
N ARG A 302 -4.82 -20.18 -34.72
CA ARG A 302 -5.57 -21.38 -34.88
C ARG A 302 -6.01 -21.89 -33.49
N VAL A 303 -7.28 -22.25 -33.36
CA VAL A 303 -7.78 -22.94 -32.15
C VAL A 303 -7.46 -24.43 -32.26
N GLY A 304 -7.05 -25.04 -31.15
CA GLY A 304 -6.81 -26.48 -31.03
C GLY A 304 -7.06 -26.96 -29.62
N GLY A 305 -6.94 -28.28 -29.38
CA GLY A 305 -6.99 -28.89 -28.07
C GLY A 305 -5.57 -29.05 -27.48
N LEU A 306 -5.46 -28.90 -26.17
CA LEU A 306 -4.22 -29.14 -25.42
C LEU A 306 -4.54 -29.80 -24.09
N VAL A 307 -3.95 -30.97 -23.83
CA VAL A 307 -4.09 -31.66 -22.54
C VAL A 307 -3.24 -30.97 -21.49
N ARG A 308 -3.89 -30.45 -20.44
CA ARG A 308 -3.25 -29.71 -19.36
C ARG A 308 -3.81 -30.12 -17.99
N HIS A 309 -3.08 -29.83 -16.92
CA HIS A 309 -3.66 -29.87 -15.58
C HIS A 309 -4.71 -28.77 -15.47
N ALA A 310 -5.94 -29.11 -15.16
CA ALA A 310 -7.09 -28.24 -15.11
C ALA A 310 -7.74 -28.24 -13.73
N LEU A 311 -8.05 -27.05 -13.22
CA LEU A 311 -8.79 -26.83 -11.97
C LEU A 311 -10.20 -26.32 -12.31
N PRO A 312 -11.28 -27.04 -11.92
CA PRO A 312 -12.66 -26.55 -12.10
C PRO A 312 -12.95 -25.45 -11.06
N LEU A 313 -12.41 -24.25 -11.27
CA LEU A 313 -12.40 -23.18 -10.28
C LEU A 313 -13.82 -22.76 -9.85
N HIS A 314 -14.81 -22.87 -10.73
CA HIS A 314 -16.22 -22.55 -10.45
C HIS A 314 -16.82 -23.36 -9.27
N GLU A 315 -16.24 -24.53 -8.94
CA GLU A 315 -16.68 -25.35 -7.82
C GLU A 315 -16.23 -24.84 -6.45
N PHE A 316 -15.33 -23.84 -6.40
CA PHE A 316 -14.66 -23.39 -5.17
C PHE A 316 -15.20 -22.06 -4.61
N ARG A 317 -16.41 -21.63 -5.01
CA ARG A 317 -17.03 -20.39 -4.49
C ARG A 317 -17.04 -20.33 -2.96
N GLU A 318 -17.41 -21.43 -2.28
CA GLU A 318 -17.50 -21.46 -0.81
C GLU A 318 -16.14 -21.31 -0.14
N VAL A 319 -15.09 -21.90 -0.72
CA VAL A 319 -13.71 -21.79 -0.21
C VAL A 319 -13.26 -20.34 -0.21
N VAL A 320 -13.45 -19.64 -1.34
CA VAL A 320 -13.07 -18.24 -1.47
C VAL A 320 -13.94 -17.34 -0.58
N THR A 321 -15.25 -17.57 -0.54
CA THR A 321 -16.17 -16.81 0.33
C THR A 321 -15.78 -16.95 1.81
N ARG A 322 -15.45 -18.16 2.27
CA ARG A 322 -14.98 -18.42 3.63
C ARG A 322 -13.66 -17.71 3.88
N HIS A 323 -12.69 -17.85 2.97
CA HIS A 323 -11.40 -17.17 3.07
C HIS A 323 -11.55 -15.66 3.19
N HIS A 324 -12.43 -15.03 2.39
CA HIS A 324 -12.67 -13.59 2.43
C HIS A 324 -13.28 -13.07 3.75
N ARG A 325 -13.74 -13.96 4.64
CA ARG A 325 -14.20 -13.60 6.00
C ARG A 325 -13.08 -13.65 7.03
N LEU A 326 -11.93 -14.22 6.68
CA LEU A 326 -10.84 -14.43 7.63
C LEU A 326 -9.96 -13.19 7.78
N GLY A 327 -9.56 -12.57 6.70
CA GLY A 327 -8.70 -11.39 6.67
C GLY A 327 -9.42 -10.12 6.22
N ARG A 328 -8.65 -9.04 6.09
CA ARG A 328 -9.12 -7.80 5.47
C ARG A 328 -9.12 -7.98 3.95
N VAL A 329 -10.29 -7.99 3.36
CA VAL A 329 -10.47 -8.10 1.91
C VAL A 329 -11.23 -6.87 1.40
N PRO A 330 -10.63 -6.03 0.55
CA PRO A 330 -11.31 -4.87 -0.05
C PRO A 330 -12.58 -5.28 -0.80
N ALA A 331 -13.59 -4.40 -0.78
CA ALA A 331 -14.89 -4.66 -1.44
C ALA A 331 -14.72 -5.02 -2.92
N ARG A 332 -13.80 -4.34 -3.63
CA ARG A 332 -13.50 -4.58 -5.05
C ARG A 332 -13.01 -6.01 -5.34
N LEU A 333 -12.27 -6.63 -4.42
CA LEU A 333 -11.85 -8.04 -4.57
C LEU A 333 -13.00 -9.01 -4.35
N ARG A 334 -13.89 -8.72 -3.40
CA ARG A 334 -15.11 -9.51 -3.20
C ARG A 334 -16.02 -9.42 -4.41
N GLU A 335 -16.19 -8.23 -4.97
CA GLU A 335 -16.95 -8.01 -6.20
C GLU A 335 -16.33 -8.75 -7.41
N LEU A 336 -15.00 -8.75 -7.54
CA LEU A 336 -14.31 -9.55 -8.56
C LEU A 336 -14.61 -11.05 -8.37
N ALA A 337 -14.55 -11.56 -7.14
CA ALA A 337 -14.88 -12.96 -6.87
C ALA A 337 -16.32 -13.30 -7.26
N GLU A 338 -17.30 -12.41 -6.95
CA GLU A 338 -18.68 -12.61 -7.37
C GLU A 338 -18.82 -12.69 -8.88
N ARG A 339 -18.14 -11.83 -9.65
CA ARG A 339 -18.15 -11.89 -11.11
C ARG A 339 -17.53 -13.17 -11.66
N VAL A 340 -16.36 -13.56 -11.14
CA VAL A 340 -15.68 -14.80 -11.55
C VAL A 340 -16.56 -16.02 -11.29
N PHE A 341 -17.18 -16.12 -10.13
CA PHE A 341 -18.06 -17.23 -9.76
C PHE A 341 -19.49 -17.12 -10.31
N ALA A 342 -19.83 -16.06 -11.05
CA ALA A 342 -21.05 -16.00 -11.84
C ALA A 342 -20.97 -16.83 -13.13
N ARG A 343 -19.76 -17.23 -13.54
CA ARG A 343 -19.55 -18.12 -14.70
C ARG A 343 -20.04 -19.52 -14.35
N GLU A 344 -20.79 -20.15 -15.24
CA GLU A 344 -21.28 -21.53 -15.07
C GLU A 344 -20.16 -22.54 -15.03
N THR A 345 -19.12 -22.31 -15.83
CA THR A 345 -17.92 -23.15 -15.90
C THR A 345 -16.67 -22.30 -16.01
N LEU A 346 -15.62 -22.71 -15.32
CA LEU A 346 -14.30 -22.10 -15.42
C LEU A 346 -13.24 -23.16 -15.10
N ASP A 347 -12.78 -23.86 -16.13
CA ASP A 347 -11.66 -24.79 -16.05
C ASP A 347 -10.35 -24.01 -16.24
N LEU A 348 -9.65 -23.71 -15.15
CA LEU A 348 -8.42 -22.95 -15.17
C LEU A 348 -7.22 -23.88 -15.44
N PRO A 349 -6.41 -23.65 -16.50
CA PRO A 349 -5.18 -24.41 -16.71
C PRO A 349 -4.13 -24.04 -15.67
N LEU A 350 -3.52 -25.03 -15.03
CA LEU A 350 -2.44 -24.87 -14.06
C LEU A 350 -1.07 -25.20 -14.63
N SER A 351 -1.01 -25.79 -15.84
CA SER A 351 0.23 -26.12 -16.54
C SER A 351 0.10 -25.86 -18.04
N HIS A 352 1.23 -25.71 -18.70
CA HIS A 352 1.27 -25.49 -20.16
C HIS A 352 2.64 -25.86 -20.75
N PRO A 353 2.75 -26.10 -22.07
CA PRO A 353 4.04 -26.29 -22.72
C PRO A 353 4.91 -25.04 -22.65
N ALA A 354 6.10 -25.16 -22.08
CA ALA A 354 7.15 -24.14 -22.13
C ALA A 354 8.51 -24.79 -21.89
N GLN A 355 9.58 -24.09 -22.29
CA GLN A 355 10.96 -24.52 -22.03
C GLN A 355 11.54 -23.89 -20.75
N TRP A 356 10.95 -22.78 -20.31
CA TRP A 356 11.36 -22.02 -19.13
C TRP A 356 10.26 -22.09 -18.07
N GLY A 357 10.56 -22.77 -16.95
CA GLY A 357 9.62 -23.06 -15.89
C GLY A 357 9.99 -24.34 -15.12
N VAL A 358 9.17 -24.74 -14.18
CA VAL A 358 9.34 -25.94 -13.37
C VAL A 358 8.35 -26.99 -13.83
N ALA A 359 8.85 -28.13 -14.34
CA ALA A 359 7.99 -29.24 -14.73
C ALA A 359 7.35 -29.90 -13.51
N PRO A 360 6.04 -30.21 -13.54
CA PRO A 360 5.39 -31.03 -12.51
C PRO A 360 5.93 -32.48 -12.55
N ARG A 361 5.76 -33.20 -11.46
CA ARG A 361 6.21 -34.61 -11.42
C ARG A 361 5.44 -35.47 -12.44
N GLY A 362 6.16 -36.17 -13.29
CA GLY A 362 5.57 -37.09 -14.28
C GLY A 362 4.94 -36.42 -15.50
N ALA A 363 5.23 -35.12 -15.76
CA ALA A 363 4.78 -34.41 -16.96
C ALA A 363 5.89 -33.46 -17.47
N ASP A 364 6.98 -34.05 -17.96
CA ASP A 364 8.20 -33.33 -18.42
C ASP A 364 7.98 -32.53 -19.70
N ASP A 365 6.83 -32.65 -20.37
CA ASP A 365 6.41 -31.91 -21.57
C ASP A 365 5.76 -30.55 -21.25
N GLN A 366 5.53 -30.26 -19.98
CA GLN A 366 4.88 -29.04 -19.51
C GLN A 366 5.60 -28.42 -18.30
N VAL A 367 5.32 -27.17 -18.04
CA VAL A 367 5.72 -26.49 -16.81
C VAL A 367 4.48 -26.12 -16.00
N ILE A 368 4.62 -26.03 -14.69
CA ILE A 368 3.63 -25.38 -13.83
C ILE A 368 3.54 -23.93 -14.26
N TRP A 369 2.32 -23.46 -14.51
CA TRP A 369 2.13 -22.07 -14.90
C TRP A 369 2.58 -21.15 -13.76
N VAL A 370 3.24 -20.06 -14.11
CA VAL A 370 3.88 -19.15 -13.16
C VAL A 370 2.92 -18.58 -12.10
N TRP A 371 1.65 -18.42 -12.41
CA TRP A 371 0.68 -17.90 -11.45
C TRP A 371 0.31 -18.91 -10.34
N PRO A 372 -0.05 -20.17 -10.61
CA PRO A 372 -0.09 -21.21 -9.56
C PRO A 372 1.23 -21.39 -8.82
N GLU A 373 2.37 -21.30 -9.50
CA GLU A 373 3.70 -21.39 -8.92
C GLU A 373 3.91 -20.34 -7.82
N MET A 374 3.55 -19.08 -8.09
CA MET A 374 3.77 -17.95 -7.19
C MET A 374 3.09 -18.16 -5.83
N SER A 375 1.98 -18.90 -5.76
CA SER A 375 1.32 -19.23 -4.49
C SER A 375 2.26 -19.98 -3.53
N TYR A 376 3.05 -20.91 -4.05
CA TYR A 376 4.08 -21.60 -3.25
C TYR A 376 5.25 -20.67 -2.90
N GLY A 377 5.58 -19.74 -3.79
CA GLY A 377 6.69 -18.80 -3.61
C GLY A 377 6.57 -17.97 -2.30
N PHE A 378 5.37 -17.63 -1.90
CA PHE A 378 5.14 -16.93 -0.62
C PHE A 378 5.46 -17.81 0.58
N LEU A 379 5.03 -19.05 0.58
CA LEU A 379 5.32 -20.01 1.67
C LEU A 379 6.81 -20.34 1.73
N HIS A 380 7.45 -20.54 0.58
CA HIS A 380 8.89 -20.75 0.50
C HIS A 380 9.67 -19.56 1.05
N GLY A 381 9.27 -18.34 0.73
CA GLY A 381 9.85 -17.11 1.27
C GLY A 381 9.82 -17.08 2.80
N ILE A 382 8.70 -17.46 3.43
CA ILE A 382 8.57 -17.57 4.89
C ILE A 382 9.56 -18.62 5.44
N ALA A 383 9.62 -19.80 4.83
CA ALA A 383 10.55 -20.85 5.27
C ALA A 383 12.02 -20.43 5.12
N ARG A 384 12.38 -19.73 4.04
CA ARG A 384 13.74 -19.18 3.84
C ARG A 384 14.10 -18.12 4.86
N LEU A 385 13.16 -17.23 5.16
CA LEU A 385 13.32 -16.24 6.24
C LEU A 385 13.54 -16.96 7.58
N GLY A 386 12.67 -17.91 7.93
CA GLY A 386 12.78 -18.69 9.16
C GLY A 386 14.15 -19.33 9.32
N ALA A 387 14.61 -20.08 8.31
CA ALA A 387 15.93 -20.70 8.33
C ALA A 387 17.08 -19.70 8.59
N ARG A 388 16.95 -18.45 8.13
CA ARG A 388 17.97 -17.42 8.30
C ARG A 388 17.96 -16.78 9.69
N ILE A 389 16.77 -16.64 10.31
CA ILE A 389 16.64 -16.02 11.63
C ILE A 389 16.55 -17.03 12.78
N GLY A 390 16.61 -18.36 12.46
CA GLY A 390 16.60 -19.43 13.46
C GLY A 390 15.20 -19.92 13.85
N GLU A 391 14.17 -19.57 13.07
CA GLU A 391 12.80 -20.06 13.23
C GLU A 391 12.58 -21.36 12.43
N MET A 392 11.67 -22.20 12.89
CA MET A 392 11.40 -23.53 12.30
C MET A 392 10.24 -23.52 11.29
N TRP A 393 9.96 -22.40 10.65
CA TRP A 393 8.88 -22.27 9.68
C TRP A 393 9.13 -23.11 8.43
N GLN A 394 8.11 -23.84 8.00
CA GLN A 394 8.18 -24.77 6.88
C GLN A 394 7.10 -24.47 5.84
N ALA A 395 7.48 -24.45 4.57
CA ALA A 395 6.55 -24.16 3.46
C ALA A 395 5.49 -25.24 3.25
N ASP A 396 5.80 -26.49 3.61
CA ASP A 396 4.91 -27.66 3.53
C ASP A 396 4.04 -27.87 4.78
N LYS A 397 4.26 -27.05 5.83
CA LYS A 397 3.48 -27.04 7.07
C LYS A 397 3.20 -25.62 7.55
N PRO A 398 2.39 -24.85 6.82
CA PRO A 398 2.05 -23.51 7.24
C PRO A 398 1.28 -23.53 8.57
N GLU A 399 1.59 -22.56 9.45
CA GLU A 399 1.04 -22.51 10.80
C GLU A 399 -0.22 -21.63 10.86
N GLN A 400 -1.14 -21.98 11.76
CA GLN A 400 -2.43 -21.26 11.89
C GLN A 400 -2.29 -19.83 12.42
N ASP A 401 -1.21 -19.54 13.12
CA ASP A 401 -0.98 -18.21 13.71
C ASP A 401 -0.19 -17.27 12.78
N TRP A 402 0.19 -17.69 11.58
CA TRP A 402 0.78 -16.79 10.61
C TRP A 402 -0.21 -15.71 10.18
N LYS A 403 0.21 -14.47 10.29
CA LYS A 403 -0.47 -13.34 9.64
C LYS A 403 0.25 -13.02 8.34
N ILE A 404 -0.46 -13.08 7.25
CA ILE A 404 0.06 -12.74 5.93
C ILE A 404 -0.62 -11.44 5.47
N VAL A 405 0.16 -10.55 4.88
CA VAL A 405 -0.33 -9.29 4.31
C VAL A 405 0.23 -9.15 2.91
N HIS A 406 -0.61 -9.03 1.91
CA HIS A 406 -0.21 -8.91 0.51
C HIS A 406 -0.45 -7.49 -0.01
N PHE A 407 0.61 -6.91 -0.60
CA PHE A 407 0.57 -5.66 -1.36
C PHE A 407 0.78 -5.96 -2.84
N PHE A 408 -0.17 -5.60 -3.70
CA PHE A 408 -0.12 -5.89 -5.14
C PHE A 408 -0.96 -4.91 -5.98
N GLY A 409 -0.64 -4.83 -7.27
CA GLY A 409 -1.44 -4.11 -8.26
C GLY A 409 -2.74 -4.85 -8.59
N TYR A 410 -3.77 -4.12 -8.98
CA TYR A 410 -5.10 -4.69 -9.28
C TYR A 410 -5.08 -5.79 -10.35
N ASP A 411 -4.13 -5.74 -11.26
CA ASP A 411 -3.85 -6.78 -12.26
C ASP A 411 -3.45 -8.15 -11.68
N ASN A 412 -3.14 -8.23 -10.37
CA ASN A 412 -2.83 -9.47 -9.67
C ASN A 412 -4.00 -9.99 -8.81
N SER A 413 -5.12 -9.28 -8.79
CA SER A 413 -6.24 -9.50 -7.86
C SER A 413 -6.84 -10.90 -7.93
N PHE A 414 -7.04 -11.43 -9.14
CA PHE A 414 -7.58 -12.76 -9.35
C PHE A 414 -6.71 -13.85 -8.70
N TYR A 415 -5.42 -13.75 -8.90
CA TYR A 415 -4.47 -14.74 -8.39
C TYR A 415 -4.42 -14.74 -6.88
N HIS A 416 -4.16 -13.57 -6.29
CA HIS A 416 -4.01 -13.43 -4.84
C HIS A 416 -5.28 -13.74 -4.05
N ALA A 417 -6.42 -13.20 -4.48
CA ALA A 417 -7.64 -13.24 -3.69
C ALA A 417 -8.57 -14.41 -4.03
N ILE A 418 -8.37 -15.07 -5.17
CA ILE A 418 -9.26 -16.15 -5.62
C ILE A 418 -8.49 -17.45 -5.83
N LEU A 419 -7.46 -17.46 -6.67
CA LEU A 419 -6.75 -18.68 -7.02
C LEU A 419 -5.92 -19.25 -5.84
N TYR A 420 -5.08 -18.41 -5.20
CA TYR A 420 -4.18 -18.90 -4.14
C TYR A 420 -4.91 -19.49 -2.94
N PRO A 421 -6.01 -18.90 -2.42
CA PRO A 421 -6.81 -19.54 -1.37
C PRO A 421 -7.31 -20.94 -1.73
N VAL A 422 -7.66 -21.16 -3.01
CA VAL A 422 -8.10 -22.49 -3.49
C VAL A 422 -6.91 -23.47 -3.51
N LEU A 423 -5.76 -23.05 -4.06
CA LEU A 423 -4.56 -23.91 -4.08
C LEU A 423 -4.09 -24.27 -2.66
N TYR A 424 -4.11 -23.31 -1.73
CA TYR A 424 -3.78 -23.58 -0.32
C TYR A 424 -4.78 -24.54 0.32
N ARG A 425 -6.06 -24.40 0.03
CA ARG A 425 -7.08 -25.34 0.54
C ARG A 425 -6.87 -26.76 0.01
N LEU A 426 -6.44 -26.91 -1.25
CA LEU A 426 -6.16 -28.21 -1.85
C LEU A 426 -4.88 -28.85 -1.30
N ALA A 427 -3.80 -28.07 -1.17
CA ALA A 427 -2.52 -28.57 -0.65
C ALA A 427 -2.54 -28.79 0.87
N PHE A 428 -3.24 -27.93 1.62
CA PHE A 428 -3.25 -27.91 3.09
C PHE A 428 -4.68 -27.88 3.63
N PRO A 429 -5.44 -28.99 3.60
CA PRO A 429 -6.87 -29.02 3.93
C PRO A 429 -7.24 -28.51 5.33
N HIS A 430 -6.28 -28.50 6.26
CA HIS A 430 -6.48 -28.06 7.64
C HIS A 430 -6.00 -26.63 7.93
N TRP A 431 -5.38 -25.98 6.96
CA TRP A 431 -4.91 -24.60 7.10
C TRP A 431 -5.94 -23.60 6.61
N GLU A 432 -6.20 -22.62 7.43
CA GLU A 432 -7.04 -21.47 7.10
C GLU A 432 -6.19 -20.20 7.12
N PRO A 433 -5.58 -19.82 5.97
CA PRO A 433 -4.66 -18.70 5.90
C PRO A 433 -5.37 -17.37 6.21
N ASP A 434 -4.85 -16.65 7.21
CA ASP A 434 -5.29 -15.29 7.54
C ASP A 434 -4.50 -14.27 6.72
N ILE A 435 -5.08 -13.84 5.59
CA ILE A 435 -4.42 -12.95 4.63
C ILE A 435 -5.19 -11.63 4.53
N ASP A 436 -4.49 -10.52 4.72
CA ASP A 436 -4.98 -9.17 4.40
C ASP A 436 -4.48 -8.76 3.03
N TYR A 437 -5.33 -8.06 2.28
CA TYR A 437 -5.02 -7.61 0.93
C TYR A 437 -5.03 -6.09 0.85
N HIS A 438 -3.92 -5.53 0.36
CA HIS A 438 -3.76 -4.12 0.02
C HIS A 438 -3.52 -3.98 -1.48
N VAL A 439 -4.53 -3.50 -2.17
CA VAL A 439 -4.53 -3.37 -3.62
C VAL A 439 -4.29 -1.92 -4.01
N ASN A 440 -3.43 -1.70 -4.99
CA ASN A 440 -3.27 -0.40 -5.64
C ASN A 440 -3.69 -0.46 -7.11
N GLU A 441 -4.13 0.68 -7.63
CA GLU A 441 -4.37 0.90 -9.05
C GLU A 441 -3.07 1.22 -9.80
N PHE A 442 -3.16 1.42 -11.12
CA PHE A 442 -2.02 1.85 -11.91
C PHE A 442 -1.63 3.30 -11.59
N TYR A 443 -0.35 3.50 -11.40
CA TYR A 443 0.27 4.81 -11.42
C TYR A 443 0.63 5.14 -12.86
N LEU A 444 0.26 6.32 -13.34
CA LEU A 444 0.46 6.75 -14.71
C LEU A 444 1.63 7.73 -14.80
N LEU A 445 2.17 7.90 -15.98
CA LEU A 445 3.12 8.94 -16.36
C LEU A 445 2.47 9.74 -17.48
N ASP A 446 2.29 11.04 -17.27
CA ASP A 446 1.65 11.94 -18.25
C ASP A 446 0.31 11.39 -18.79
N ASN A 447 -0.51 10.85 -17.87
CA ASN A 447 -1.81 10.22 -18.14
C ASN A 447 -1.76 8.94 -19.00
N GLN A 448 -0.58 8.37 -19.22
CA GLN A 448 -0.39 7.11 -19.91
C GLN A 448 0.19 6.06 -18.97
N LYS A 449 -0.01 4.79 -19.30
CA LYS A 449 0.58 3.69 -18.55
C LYS A 449 2.11 3.68 -18.74
N PHE A 450 2.85 3.51 -17.64
CA PHE A 450 4.28 3.24 -17.71
C PHE A 450 4.56 2.04 -18.62
N SER A 451 5.56 2.13 -19.46
CA SER A 451 5.91 1.07 -20.40
C SER A 451 7.40 0.93 -20.54
N THR A 452 7.94 -0.19 -20.05
CA THR A 452 9.34 -0.57 -20.21
C THR A 452 9.72 -0.74 -21.68
N SER A 453 8.87 -1.38 -22.48
CA SER A 453 9.13 -1.67 -23.89
C SER A 453 9.11 -0.42 -24.78
N ARG A 454 8.33 0.60 -24.40
CA ARG A 454 8.24 1.88 -25.13
C ARG A 454 9.16 2.97 -24.56
N GLN A 455 9.96 2.66 -23.53
CA GLN A 455 10.80 3.61 -22.79
C GLN A 455 10.01 4.80 -22.20
N HIS A 456 8.70 4.68 -22.07
CA HIS A 456 7.84 5.65 -21.39
C HIS A 456 7.85 5.36 -19.88
N ALA A 457 8.94 5.73 -19.22
CA ALA A 457 9.14 5.46 -17.80
C ALA A 457 10.09 6.47 -17.17
N VAL A 458 9.86 6.76 -15.88
CA VAL A 458 10.85 7.37 -15.00
C VAL A 458 11.42 6.24 -14.16
N TRP A 459 12.66 5.86 -14.41
CA TRP A 459 13.31 4.77 -13.69
C TRP A 459 13.70 5.21 -12.28
N GLY A 460 13.60 4.29 -11.33
CA GLY A 460 14.00 4.58 -9.96
C GLY A 460 15.44 5.09 -9.86
N LYS A 461 16.38 4.46 -10.57
CA LYS A 461 17.79 4.84 -10.59
C LYS A 461 18.09 6.25 -11.12
N ASP A 462 17.18 6.84 -11.90
CA ASP A 462 17.39 8.16 -12.50
C ASP A 462 16.98 9.31 -11.55
N ILE A 463 16.11 9.04 -10.57
CA ILE A 463 15.59 10.05 -9.64
C ILE A 463 16.02 9.79 -8.19
N LEU A 464 16.34 8.55 -7.82
CA LEU A 464 16.68 8.16 -6.47
C LEU A 464 18.16 8.37 -6.16
N SER A 465 18.42 9.01 -5.04
CA SER A 465 19.74 9.18 -4.44
C SER A 465 19.60 9.32 -2.92
N PRO A 466 20.69 9.23 -2.15
CA PRO A 466 20.65 9.51 -0.71
C PRO A 466 20.08 10.88 -0.32
N LYS A 467 20.03 11.84 -1.25
CA LYS A 467 19.53 13.20 -1.01
C LYS A 467 18.09 13.40 -1.46
N THR A 468 17.58 12.59 -2.39
CA THR A 468 16.25 12.76 -2.99
C THR A 468 15.25 11.71 -2.52
N VAL A 469 15.72 10.59 -1.96
CA VAL A 469 14.88 9.43 -1.65
C VAL A 469 13.67 9.75 -0.78
N ASP A 470 13.82 10.55 0.28
CA ASP A 470 12.70 10.91 1.16
C ASP A 470 11.68 11.81 0.45
N ALA A 471 12.15 12.73 -0.39
CA ALA A 471 11.27 13.58 -1.19
C ALA A 471 10.48 12.74 -2.22
N VAL A 472 11.12 11.76 -2.87
CA VAL A 472 10.47 10.82 -3.78
C VAL A 472 9.46 9.95 -3.01
N ARG A 473 9.84 9.37 -1.87
CA ARG A 473 8.95 8.56 -1.03
C ARG A 473 7.72 9.36 -0.57
N PHE A 474 7.94 10.61 -0.15
CA PHE A 474 6.85 11.51 0.24
C PHE A 474 5.89 11.78 -0.92
N TYR A 475 6.42 12.15 -2.09
CA TYR A 475 5.57 12.43 -3.26
C TYR A 475 4.81 11.19 -3.74
N LEU A 476 5.47 10.05 -3.83
CA LEU A 476 4.82 8.79 -4.21
C LEU A 476 3.80 8.32 -3.16
N SER A 477 4.00 8.59 -1.88
CA SER A 477 3.01 8.33 -0.83
C SER A 477 1.79 9.24 -0.99
N ARG A 478 2.02 10.54 -1.23
CA ARG A 478 0.98 11.57 -1.43
C ARG A 478 0.10 11.28 -2.66
N THR A 479 0.69 10.74 -3.70
CA THR A 479 0.03 10.46 -4.98
C THR A 479 -0.22 8.97 -5.22
N ARG A 480 -0.06 8.12 -4.18
CA ARG A 480 -0.23 6.67 -4.32
C ARG A 480 -1.59 6.31 -4.93
N PRO A 481 -1.65 5.39 -5.91
CA PRO A 481 -2.89 5.03 -6.59
C PRO A 481 -3.77 4.10 -5.70
N GLU A 482 -4.45 4.68 -4.72
CA GLU A 482 -5.30 3.99 -3.75
C GLU A 482 -6.78 4.08 -4.16
N GLY A 483 -7.32 3.03 -4.77
CA GLY A 483 -8.72 2.97 -5.22
C GLY A 483 -9.02 3.70 -6.52
N GLU A 484 -8.09 4.49 -7.05
CA GLU A 484 -8.15 5.17 -8.35
C GLU A 484 -6.75 5.22 -8.99
N ARG A 485 -6.69 5.35 -10.30
CA ARG A 485 -5.46 5.63 -11.02
C ARG A 485 -5.01 7.05 -10.72
N THR A 486 -3.72 7.22 -10.48
CA THR A 486 -3.10 8.53 -10.26
C THR A 486 -1.93 8.73 -11.20
N ASN A 487 -1.39 9.95 -11.27
CA ASN A 487 -0.42 10.33 -12.28
C ASN A 487 0.85 10.92 -11.65
N PHE A 488 2.01 10.54 -12.18
CA PHE A 488 3.27 11.24 -11.92
C PHE A 488 3.41 12.39 -12.91
N GLU A 489 3.59 13.58 -12.38
CA GLU A 489 3.88 14.78 -13.14
C GLU A 489 5.16 15.40 -12.57
N ARG A 490 6.18 15.55 -13.41
CA ARG A 490 7.50 16.03 -12.96
C ARG A 490 7.44 17.43 -12.37
N GLU A 491 6.65 18.30 -12.97
CA GLU A 491 6.44 19.67 -12.50
C GLU A 491 5.78 19.69 -11.11
N ALA A 492 4.75 18.86 -10.90
CA ALA A 492 4.06 18.75 -9.61
C ALA A 492 4.99 18.14 -8.53
N TYR A 493 5.85 17.19 -8.89
CA TYR A 493 6.89 16.67 -8.01
C TYR A 493 7.87 17.78 -7.60
N THR A 494 8.42 18.52 -8.57
CA THR A 494 9.37 19.61 -8.31
C THR A 494 8.77 20.70 -7.47
N ALA A 495 7.50 21.11 -7.74
CA ALA A 495 6.77 22.06 -6.94
C ALA A 495 6.56 21.57 -5.50
N THR A 496 6.17 20.29 -5.33
CA THR A 496 6.00 19.69 -4.00
C THR A 496 7.31 19.70 -3.19
N VAL A 497 8.42 19.32 -3.81
CA VAL A 497 9.73 19.35 -3.13
C VAL A 497 10.08 20.75 -2.69
N ARG A 498 9.90 21.74 -3.56
CA ARG A 498 10.24 23.14 -3.26
C ARG A 498 9.31 23.77 -2.25
N GLU A 499 8.01 23.78 -2.52
CA GLU A 499 7.03 24.56 -1.77
C GLU A 499 6.65 23.89 -0.45
N VAL A 500 6.47 22.56 -0.47
CA VAL A 500 6.05 21.81 0.73
C VAL A 500 7.24 21.44 1.59
N LEU A 501 8.24 20.75 1.03
CA LEU A 501 9.32 20.19 1.83
C LEU A 501 10.41 21.22 2.16
N ILE A 502 10.90 22.01 1.18
CA ILE A 502 11.98 22.97 1.43
C ILE A 502 11.43 24.23 2.09
N ASP A 503 10.55 24.97 1.42
CA ASP A 503 10.04 26.25 1.93
C ASP A 503 9.06 26.04 3.10
N GLY A 504 8.33 24.94 3.10
CA GLY A 504 7.38 24.56 4.14
C GLY A 504 8.05 23.96 5.37
N TRP A 505 8.47 22.69 5.26
CA TRP A 505 8.95 21.91 6.40
C TRP A 505 10.33 22.35 6.88
N GLN A 506 11.31 22.34 5.99
CA GLN A 506 12.69 22.72 6.31
C GLN A 506 12.75 24.21 6.74
N GLY A 507 12.01 25.10 6.03
CA GLY A 507 11.95 26.50 6.38
C GLY A 507 11.34 26.74 7.77
N TRP A 508 10.32 25.99 8.16
CA TRP A 508 9.74 26.03 9.52
C TRP A 508 10.75 25.57 10.58
N LEU A 509 11.43 24.45 10.36
CA LEU A 509 12.42 23.91 11.30
C LEU A 509 13.62 24.87 11.47
N ASP A 510 14.08 25.49 10.38
CA ASP A 510 15.13 26.50 10.43
C ASP A 510 14.70 27.75 11.23
N ASP A 511 13.48 28.24 11.00
CA ASP A 511 12.92 29.37 11.73
C ASP A 511 12.77 29.07 13.23
N LEU A 512 12.25 27.90 13.59
CA LEU A 512 12.18 27.42 14.97
C LEU A 512 13.56 27.37 15.60
N GLY A 513 14.57 26.82 14.89
CA GLY A 513 15.97 26.78 15.33
C GLY A 513 16.54 28.18 15.59
N ARG A 514 16.33 29.13 14.66
CA ARG A 514 16.78 30.51 14.83
C ARG A 514 16.14 31.19 16.05
N ARG A 515 14.83 31.01 16.27
CA ARG A 515 14.12 31.55 17.44
C ARG A 515 14.60 30.93 18.74
N LEU A 516 14.82 29.62 18.75
CA LEU A 516 15.40 28.89 19.89
C LEU A 516 16.81 29.40 20.23
N ASN A 517 17.69 29.54 19.24
CA ASN A 517 19.05 30.04 19.43
C ASN A 517 19.05 31.48 19.92
N THR A 518 18.27 32.37 19.30
CA THR A 518 18.27 33.80 19.64
C THR A 518 17.72 34.08 21.04
N ARG A 519 16.65 33.36 21.44
CA ARG A 519 15.92 33.66 22.68
C ARG A 519 16.36 32.80 23.87
N TYR A 520 16.84 31.57 23.60
CA TYR A 520 17.12 30.57 24.63
C TYR A 520 18.52 29.94 24.49
N GLY A 521 19.39 30.51 23.65
CA GLY A 521 20.78 30.05 23.48
C GLY A 521 20.89 28.61 22.95
N GLY A 522 19.91 28.13 22.18
CA GLY A 522 19.87 26.78 21.65
C GLY A 522 19.45 25.72 22.69
N VAL A 523 18.93 26.13 23.85
CA VAL A 523 18.48 25.22 24.90
C VAL A 523 16.96 25.21 24.98
N VAL A 524 16.38 24.03 25.04
CA VAL A 524 14.91 23.85 25.17
C VAL A 524 14.44 24.49 26.50
N PRO A 525 13.54 25.47 26.47
CA PRO A 525 12.99 26.06 27.67
C PRO A 525 12.00 25.12 28.35
N ASP A 526 11.83 25.26 29.66
CA ASP A 526 10.71 24.67 30.36
C ASP A 526 9.40 25.34 29.91
N ALA A 527 8.37 24.54 29.70
CA ALA A 527 7.03 25.06 29.45
C ALA A 527 6.55 25.84 30.68
N GLY A 528 6.18 27.11 30.46
CA GLY A 528 5.70 27.97 31.52
C GLY A 528 4.18 27.90 31.69
N ILE A 529 3.52 29.05 31.60
CA ILE A 529 2.04 29.14 31.63
C ILE A 529 1.45 28.68 30.31
N TRP A 530 0.46 27.81 30.41
CA TRP A 530 -0.33 27.38 29.26
C TRP A 530 -1.54 28.27 29.06
N THR A 531 -1.76 28.68 27.82
CA THR A 531 -2.98 29.41 27.41
C THR A 531 -3.97 28.43 26.78
N PRO A 532 -5.24 28.85 26.58
CA PRO A 532 -6.20 28.07 25.80
C PRO A 532 -5.70 27.74 24.38
N GLU A 533 -4.92 28.63 23.75
CA GLU A 533 -4.32 28.45 22.42
C GLU A 533 -3.30 27.33 22.43
N HIS A 534 -2.43 27.27 23.45
CA HIS A 534 -1.47 26.17 23.65
C HIS A 534 -2.19 24.83 23.79
N THR A 535 -3.22 24.78 24.65
CA THR A 535 -4.03 23.58 24.86
C THR A 535 -4.73 23.15 23.56
N ALA A 536 -5.31 24.10 22.81
CA ALA A 536 -5.97 23.82 21.55
C ALA A 536 -5.00 23.33 20.46
N PHE A 537 -3.77 23.85 20.43
CA PHE A 537 -2.73 23.37 19.52
C PHE A 537 -2.26 21.97 19.89
N HIS A 538 -1.97 21.69 21.16
CA HIS A 538 -1.60 20.37 21.65
C HIS A 538 -2.69 19.33 21.32
N ALA A 539 -3.95 19.67 21.54
CA ALA A 539 -5.07 18.80 21.20
C ALA A 539 -5.19 18.55 19.69
N ARG A 540 -4.85 19.54 18.83
CA ARG A 540 -4.77 19.31 17.38
C ARG A 540 -3.68 18.31 17.02
N LEU A 541 -2.49 18.46 17.58
CA LEU A 541 -1.41 17.49 17.36
C LEU A 541 -1.82 16.09 17.80
N GLY A 542 -2.53 15.94 18.92
CA GLY A 542 -3.09 14.67 19.37
C GLY A 542 -4.07 14.06 18.36
N ARG A 543 -4.95 14.88 17.76
CA ARG A 543 -5.84 14.40 16.68
C ARG A 543 -5.08 14.00 15.43
N ARG A 544 -4.01 14.72 15.05
CA ARG A 544 -3.12 14.34 13.93
C ARG A 544 -2.44 13.00 14.21
N LEU A 545 -1.94 12.82 15.43
CA LEU A 545 -1.35 11.53 15.84
C LEU A 545 -2.36 10.39 15.71
N ALA A 546 -3.56 10.55 16.24
CA ALA A 546 -4.60 9.54 16.13
C ALA A 546 -4.96 9.23 14.67
N ALA A 547 -5.07 10.25 13.82
CA ALA A 547 -5.39 10.09 12.41
C ALA A 547 -4.26 9.39 11.62
N VAL A 548 -3.00 9.80 11.79
CA VAL A 548 -1.86 9.16 11.11
C VAL A 548 -1.68 7.71 11.56
N THR A 549 -1.90 7.44 12.87
CA THR A 549 -1.88 6.07 13.41
C THR A 549 -2.90 5.19 12.72
N ALA A 550 -4.09 5.71 12.55
CA ALA A 550 -5.16 5.03 11.86
C ALA A 550 -4.86 4.77 10.38
N HIS A 551 -4.31 5.77 9.69
CA HIS A 551 -3.99 5.68 8.26
C HIS A 551 -2.77 4.79 7.97
N LEU A 552 -1.93 4.50 8.93
CA LEU A 552 -0.85 3.51 8.82
C LEU A 552 -1.22 2.15 9.41
N GLY A 553 -2.34 2.09 10.14
CA GLY A 553 -2.85 0.88 10.77
C GLY A 553 -3.45 -0.10 9.77
N GLN A 554 -3.69 -1.30 10.26
CA GLN A 554 -4.14 -2.46 9.46
C GLN A 554 -5.44 -2.19 8.68
N ASP A 555 -6.44 -1.62 9.33
CA ASP A 555 -7.78 -1.49 8.74
C ASP A 555 -7.96 -0.24 7.88
N GLY A 556 -7.23 0.81 8.20
CA GLY A 556 -7.30 2.11 7.52
C GLY A 556 -6.12 2.45 6.64
N PHE A 557 -5.27 1.48 6.27
CA PHE A 557 -4.02 1.76 5.58
C PHE A 557 -4.20 2.60 4.30
N SER A 558 -3.65 3.81 4.33
CA SER A 558 -3.61 4.76 3.23
C SER A 558 -2.40 5.69 3.40
N LEU A 559 -1.41 5.56 2.52
CA LEU A 559 -0.24 6.46 2.54
C LEU A 559 -0.62 7.88 2.11
N ARG A 560 -1.60 8.03 1.22
CA ARG A 560 -2.13 9.36 0.84
C ARG A 560 -2.68 10.10 2.05
N ALA A 561 -3.54 9.45 2.82
CA ALA A 561 -4.14 10.05 4.00
C ALA A 561 -3.10 10.28 5.11
N ALA A 562 -2.19 9.32 5.34
CA ALA A 562 -1.10 9.50 6.29
C ALA A 562 -0.21 10.70 5.94
N THR A 563 0.16 10.85 4.66
CA THR A 563 0.98 11.97 4.18
C THR A 563 0.27 13.32 4.37
N ALA A 564 -1.05 13.38 4.14
CA ALA A 564 -1.84 14.57 4.40
C ALA A 564 -1.84 14.97 5.89
N GLU A 565 -1.84 13.99 6.81
CA GLU A 565 -1.72 14.27 8.23
C GLU A 565 -0.32 14.79 8.61
N LEU A 566 0.74 14.27 7.99
CA LEU A 566 2.10 14.79 8.16
C LEU A 566 2.19 16.25 7.70
N GLU A 567 1.65 16.59 6.52
CA GLU A 567 1.54 17.98 6.05
C GLU A 567 0.71 18.83 7.01
N GLY A 568 -0.35 18.26 7.56
CA GLY A 568 -1.21 18.92 8.54
C GLY A 568 -0.50 19.28 9.83
N ILE A 569 0.40 18.43 10.34
CA ILE A 569 1.24 18.73 11.53
C ILE A 569 2.07 19.99 11.28
N VAL A 570 2.77 20.06 10.13
CA VAL A 570 3.62 21.21 9.80
C VAL A 570 2.79 22.48 9.55
N THR A 571 1.66 22.35 8.86
CA THR A 571 0.74 23.47 8.60
C THR A 571 0.19 24.05 9.90
N ASP A 572 -0.25 23.17 10.82
CA ASP A 572 -0.76 23.58 12.14
C ASP A 572 0.35 24.24 12.99
N ALA A 573 1.57 23.70 12.93
CA ALA A 573 2.73 24.25 13.65
C ALA A 573 3.12 25.65 13.13
N ARG A 574 3.18 25.83 11.81
CA ARG A 574 3.48 27.13 11.19
C ARG A 574 2.41 28.17 11.51
N ALA A 575 1.13 27.77 11.44
CA ALA A 575 0.03 28.67 11.78
C ALA A 575 0.02 29.05 13.27
N PHE A 576 0.38 28.12 14.16
CA PHE A 576 0.55 28.37 15.57
C PHE A 576 1.72 29.34 15.82
N ALA A 577 2.91 29.04 15.26
CA ALA A 577 4.09 29.90 15.37
C ALA A 577 3.81 31.36 14.95
N ALA A 578 3.14 31.56 13.82
CA ALA A 578 2.82 32.90 13.32
C ALA A 578 1.88 33.69 14.25
N ARG A 579 0.99 33.02 14.98
CA ARG A 579 0.12 33.66 15.98
C ARG A 579 0.88 34.03 17.24
N GLU A 580 1.70 33.13 17.74
CA GLU A 580 2.47 33.33 18.96
C GLU A 580 3.59 34.36 18.78
N GLU A 581 4.15 34.50 17.57
CA GLU A 581 5.19 35.49 17.27
C GLU A 581 4.70 36.94 17.43
N VAL A 582 3.43 37.20 17.25
CA VAL A 582 2.84 38.52 17.50
C VAL A 582 3.01 38.98 18.97
N LEU A 583 3.10 38.02 19.90
CA LEU A 583 3.32 38.26 21.34
C LEU A 583 4.80 38.32 21.73
N ALA A 584 5.71 38.10 20.76
CA ALA A 584 7.14 37.90 21.03
C ALA A 584 7.80 39.08 21.75
N ASP A 585 7.41 40.31 21.44
CA ASP A 585 8.01 41.52 22.00
C ASP A 585 7.17 42.12 23.15
N ALA A 586 6.03 41.50 23.49
CA ALA A 586 5.16 41.97 24.57
C ALA A 586 5.79 41.70 25.93
N SER A 587 6.01 42.74 26.73
CA SER A 587 6.49 42.61 28.08
C SER A 587 5.45 41.90 28.97
N GLY A 588 5.90 40.96 29.83
CA GLY A 588 5.02 40.24 30.75
C GLY A 588 4.53 38.86 30.25
N TRP A 589 4.79 38.47 28.98
CA TRP A 589 4.37 37.19 28.37
C TRP A 589 5.52 36.17 28.19
N GLN A 590 6.59 36.29 29.00
CA GLN A 590 7.79 35.42 28.87
C GLN A 590 7.48 33.95 29.14
N SER A 591 6.58 33.66 30.09
CA SER A 591 6.21 32.30 30.48
C SER A 591 5.41 31.61 29.35
N GLU A 592 4.47 32.32 28.77
CA GLU A 592 3.65 31.85 27.63
C GLU A 592 4.52 31.60 26.40
N ARG A 593 5.49 32.49 26.13
CA ARG A 593 6.43 32.34 25.01
C ARG A 593 7.33 31.09 25.15
N ARG A 594 7.75 30.76 26.38
CA ARG A 594 8.46 29.49 26.61
C ARG A 594 7.59 28.30 26.25
N THR A 595 6.33 28.32 26.69
CA THR A 595 5.37 27.29 26.36
C THR A 595 5.15 27.19 24.84
N ALA A 596 5.03 28.30 24.13
CA ALA A 596 4.86 28.32 22.67
C ALA A 596 6.03 27.64 21.95
N ILE A 597 7.28 27.95 22.30
CA ILE A 597 8.46 27.27 21.72
C ILE A 597 8.49 25.79 22.12
N ALA A 598 8.16 25.44 23.37
CA ALA A 598 8.10 24.05 23.79
C ALA A 598 7.04 23.25 23.00
N MET A 599 5.91 23.87 22.68
CA MET A 599 4.84 23.28 21.84
C MET A 599 5.27 23.07 20.38
N GLU A 600 5.99 24.01 19.78
CA GLU A 600 6.52 23.83 18.44
C GLU A 600 7.59 22.75 18.39
N LEU A 601 8.43 22.64 19.41
CA LEU A 601 9.38 21.54 19.54
C LEU A 601 8.67 20.19 19.73
N ALA A 602 7.54 20.15 20.45
CA ALA A 602 6.71 18.95 20.54
C ALA A 602 6.13 18.53 19.19
N ALA A 603 5.72 19.51 18.33
CA ALA A 603 5.28 19.21 16.97
C ALA A 603 6.44 18.66 16.12
N ALA A 604 7.65 19.21 16.22
CA ALA A 604 8.83 18.70 15.52
C ALA A 604 9.20 17.28 16.00
N ARG A 605 9.10 17.03 17.30
CA ARG A 605 9.29 15.71 17.91
C ARG A 605 8.25 14.69 17.44
N LEU A 606 6.99 15.08 17.41
CA LEU A 606 5.93 14.24 16.86
C LEU A 606 6.23 13.90 15.40
N LEU A 607 6.55 14.91 14.59
CA LEU A 607 6.86 14.74 13.17
C LEU A 607 8.04 13.78 12.95
N SER A 608 9.12 13.88 13.73
CA SER A 608 10.29 13.00 13.63
C SER A 608 9.95 11.53 13.83
N ARG A 609 8.94 11.24 14.66
CA ARG A 609 8.48 9.87 14.92
C ARG A 609 7.52 9.38 13.86
N VAL A 610 6.43 10.13 13.60
CA VAL A 610 5.36 9.67 12.74
C VAL A 610 5.70 9.74 11.24
N ALA A 611 6.74 10.47 10.84
CA ALA A 611 7.24 10.48 9.46
C ALA A 611 8.13 9.26 9.12
N THR A 612 8.59 8.48 10.11
CA THR A 612 9.53 7.35 9.92
C THR A 612 9.06 6.33 8.86
N PRO A 613 7.80 5.91 8.80
CA PRO A 613 7.36 4.98 7.77
C PRO A 613 7.46 5.54 6.34
N VAL A 614 7.25 6.83 6.17
CA VAL A 614 7.24 7.50 4.85
C VAL A 614 8.63 8.02 4.47
N MET A 615 9.29 8.77 5.37
CA MET A 615 10.56 9.46 5.14
C MET A 615 11.60 9.08 6.21
N PRO A 616 12.16 7.86 6.16
CA PRO A 616 12.98 7.33 7.25
C PRO A 616 14.26 8.12 7.52
N ARG A 617 14.91 8.67 6.50
CA ARG A 617 16.16 9.45 6.69
C ARG A 617 15.90 10.81 7.30
N PHE A 618 14.88 11.52 6.81
CA PHE A 618 14.42 12.79 7.41
C PHE A 618 14.06 12.59 8.88
N ALA A 619 13.23 11.58 9.15
CA ALA A 619 12.75 11.25 10.49
C ALA A 619 13.92 10.95 11.45
N ALA A 620 14.83 10.07 11.05
CA ALA A 620 15.99 9.71 11.86
C ALA A 620 16.92 10.91 12.12
N ARG A 621 17.16 11.74 11.09
CA ARG A 621 17.98 12.94 11.22
C ARG A 621 17.34 13.96 12.15
N LEU A 622 16.03 14.21 12.02
CA LEU A 622 15.30 15.14 12.88
C LEU A 622 15.28 14.62 14.32
N ALA A 623 15.01 13.32 14.54
CA ALA A 623 15.06 12.69 15.86
C ALA A 623 16.42 12.86 16.53
N ALA A 624 17.51 12.60 15.79
CA ALA A 624 18.87 12.79 16.31
C ALA A 624 19.15 14.24 16.71
N LEU A 625 18.70 15.24 15.95
CA LEU A 625 18.81 16.66 16.28
C LEU A 625 17.99 17.04 17.51
N LEU A 626 16.90 16.32 17.80
CA LEU A 626 16.06 16.49 18.99
C LEU A 626 16.54 15.65 20.20
N GLY A 627 17.70 14.96 20.08
CA GLY A 627 18.30 14.18 21.15
C GLY A 627 17.68 12.79 21.35
N GLU A 628 16.98 12.25 20.35
CA GLU A 628 16.38 10.91 20.38
C GLU A 628 17.21 9.88 19.58
N SER A 629 17.31 8.65 20.07
CA SER A 629 18.13 7.60 19.43
C SER A 629 17.34 6.66 18.53
N GLU A 630 16.23 6.11 19.01
CA GLU A 630 15.38 5.21 18.23
C GLU A 630 13.90 5.56 18.44
N PRO A 631 13.18 5.97 17.38
CA PRO A 631 11.79 6.33 17.53
C PRO A 631 10.90 5.08 17.64
N THR A 632 10.20 4.93 18.75
CA THR A 632 9.01 4.08 18.87
C THR A 632 7.79 4.89 18.46
N TRP A 633 6.71 4.18 18.07
CA TRP A 633 5.46 4.89 17.73
C TRP A 633 4.90 5.58 18.97
N PRO A 634 4.62 6.89 18.90
CA PRO A 634 4.16 7.63 20.07
C PRO A 634 2.68 7.31 20.38
N SER A 635 2.36 7.18 21.67
CA SER A 635 0.96 7.11 22.14
C SER A 635 0.39 8.48 22.48
N THR A 636 1.27 9.46 22.76
CA THR A 636 0.94 10.83 23.18
C THR A 636 1.85 11.84 22.50
N VAL A 637 1.45 13.10 22.55
CA VAL A 637 2.28 14.23 22.13
C VAL A 637 3.08 14.71 23.33
N ASP A 638 4.38 14.44 23.33
CA ASP A 638 5.26 14.76 24.44
C ASP A 638 6.14 15.98 24.14
N LEU A 639 6.38 16.81 25.14
CA LEU A 639 7.35 17.89 25.04
C LEU A 639 8.78 17.33 24.93
N VAL A 640 9.64 18.07 24.25
CA VAL A 640 11.11 17.83 24.35
C VAL A 640 11.56 18.20 25.76
N PRO A 641 12.36 17.36 26.42
CA PRO A 641 12.82 17.66 27.80
C PRO A 641 13.53 19.02 27.90
N ALA A 642 13.12 19.83 28.88
CA ALA A 642 13.75 21.11 29.13
C ALA A 642 15.24 20.92 29.46
N GLY A 643 16.06 21.87 29.04
CA GLY A 643 17.52 21.80 29.21
C GLY A 643 18.27 21.06 28.11
N THR A 644 17.55 20.41 27.15
CA THR A 644 18.17 19.76 25.99
C THR A 644 18.76 20.81 25.04
N GLY A 645 20.06 20.69 24.71
CA GLY A 645 20.69 21.53 23.69
C GLY A 645 20.34 21.05 22.30
N LEU A 646 19.83 21.95 21.43
CA LEU A 646 19.42 21.62 20.04
C LEU A 646 20.01 22.64 19.07
N ASP A 647 20.34 22.17 17.88
CA ASP A 647 20.70 23.05 16.75
C ASP A 647 19.96 22.62 15.47
N LEU A 648 18.82 23.24 15.23
CA LEU A 648 18.01 23.06 14.04
C LEU A 648 18.35 24.05 12.93
N THR A 649 19.22 25.03 13.19
CA THR A 649 19.54 26.12 12.27
C THR A 649 20.39 25.63 11.09
N GLY A 650 20.04 26.01 9.88
CA GLY A 650 20.80 25.70 8.67
C GLY A 650 20.85 24.22 8.29
N GLN A 651 19.99 23.41 8.89
CA GLN A 651 19.90 21.98 8.55
C GLN A 651 19.24 21.77 7.17
N VAL A 652 19.92 21.05 6.29
CA VAL A 652 19.41 20.74 4.95
C VAL A 652 18.86 19.33 4.93
N PHE A 653 17.55 19.17 4.99
CA PHE A 653 16.87 17.87 4.93
C PHE A 653 16.54 17.49 3.48
N PHE A 654 16.12 18.47 2.67
CA PHE A 654 15.69 18.29 1.30
C PHE A 654 16.49 19.17 0.35
N VAL A 655 16.69 18.69 -0.87
CA VAL A 655 17.37 19.43 -1.93
C VAL A 655 16.46 19.55 -3.15
N ALA A 656 16.43 20.70 -3.78
CA ALA A 656 15.77 20.85 -5.07
C ALA A 656 16.55 20.05 -6.13
N GLU A 657 15.83 19.34 -6.99
CA GLU A 657 16.47 18.81 -8.18
C GLU A 657 17.03 19.98 -9.03
N PRO A 658 18.22 19.83 -9.62
CA PRO A 658 18.65 20.80 -10.63
C PRO A 658 17.57 20.84 -11.72
N ALA A 659 17.21 22.05 -12.14
CA ALA A 659 16.30 22.20 -13.28
C ALA A 659 16.82 21.31 -14.44
N PRO A 660 15.96 20.56 -15.14
CA PRO A 660 16.39 19.83 -16.32
C PRO A 660 17.14 20.82 -17.22
N PRO A 661 18.24 20.41 -17.88
CA PRO A 661 18.95 21.29 -18.81
C PRO A 661 17.89 21.85 -19.77
N ALA A 662 17.88 23.17 -19.93
CA ALA A 662 17.01 23.81 -20.90
C ALA A 662 17.15 23.04 -22.23
N PRO A 663 16.02 22.68 -22.88
CA PRO A 663 16.11 22.03 -24.16
C PRO A 663 17.06 22.85 -25.04
N PRO A 664 17.95 22.21 -25.83
CA PRO A 664 18.86 22.96 -26.68
C PRO A 664 18.03 23.93 -27.52
N ASP A 665 18.43 25.19 -27.59
CA ASP A 665 17.74 26.31 -28.25
C ASP A 665 17.49 26.12 -29.77
N ALA A 666 17.66 24.92 -30.29
CA ALA A 666 17.30 24.56 -31.65
C ALA A 666 15.89 23.95 -31.63
N ALA A 667 14.87 24.70 -32.02
CA ALA A 667 13.57 24.14 -32.34
C ALA A 667 13.77 22.96 -33.30
N PRO A 668 13.24 21.75 -33.02
CA PRO A 668 13.43 20.59 -33.89
C PRO A 668 12.89 20.92 -35.29
N GLU A 669 13.61 20.48 -36.32
CA GLU A 669 13.17 20.71 -37.71
C GLU A 669 11.81 20.02 -37.93
N PRO A 670 10.87 20.70 -38.59
CA PRO A 670 9.57 20.11 -38.91
C PRO A 670 9.74 18.78 -39.67
N LEU A 671 8.87 17.82 -39.38
CA LEU A 671 8.87 16.52 -40.08
C LEU A 671 8.41 16.68 -41.53
N PRO A 672 9.27 16.62 -42.54
CA PRO A 672 8.92 16.93 -43.93
C PRO A 672 7.87 16.01 -44.52
N TRP A 673 7.84 14.75 -44.06
CA TRP A 673 6.94 13.71 -44.53
C TRP A 673 5.46 13.93 -44.12
N LEU A 674 5.19 14.71 -43.07
CA LEU A 674 3.80 14.92 -42.57
C LEU A 674 2.99 15.71 -43.60
N ALA A 675 3.57 16.72 -44.21
CA ALA A 675 2.91 17.48 -45.26
C ALA A 675 2.63 16.62 -46.51
N ASP A 676 3.52 15.69 -46.84
CA ASP A 676 3.32 14.73 -47.92
C ASP A 676 2.26 13.70 -47.59
N LEU A 677 2.24 13.21 -46.37
CA LEU A 677 1.18 12.32 -45.88
C LEU A 677 -0.22 12.96 -45.98
N VAL A 678 -0.35 14.20 -45.50
CA VAL A 678 -1.62 14.94 -45.58
C VAL A 678 -2.04 15.13 -47.03
N ARG A 679 -1.12 15.54 -47.94
CA ARG A 679 -1.43 15.67 -49.36
C ARG A 679 -1.92 14.35 -49.95
N SER A 680 -1.22 13.26 -49.73
CA SER A 680 -1.56 11.95 -50.26
C SER A 680 -2.90 11.41 -49.71
N THR A 681 -3.11 11.55 -48.40
CA THR A 681 -4.33 11.07 -47.75
C THR A 681 -5.58 11.85 -48.15
N LEU A 682 -5.44 13.17 -48.39
CA LEU A 682 -6.55 14.02 -48.83
C LEU A 682 -6.69 14.09 -50.35
N GLY A 683 -5.82 13.44 -51.10
CA GLY A 683 -5.87 13.49 -52.59
C GLY A 683 -5.55 14.86 -53.19
N LEU A 684 -4.73 15.68 -52.47
CA LEU A 684 -4.40 17.02 -52.92
C LEU A 684 -3.21 16.99 -53.92
N PRO A 685 -3.15 17.99 -54.86
CA PRO A 685 -2.03 18.10 -55.77
C PRO A 685 -0.66 18.24 -55.04
N ALA A 686 0.43 17.71 -55.61
CA ALA A 686 1.74 17.73 -55.00
C ALA A 686 2.23 19.18 -54.67
N GLN A 687 1.76 20.18 -55.40
CA GLN A 687 2.10 21.58 -55.18
C GLN A 687 1.18 22.28 -54.16
N ALA A 688 0.18 21.62 -53.62
CA ALA A 688 -0.75 22.22 -52.67
C ALA A 688 0.04 22.66 -51.40
N VAL A 689 -0.16 23.91 -51.00
CA VAL A 689 0.42 24.45 -49.76
C VAL A 689 -0.47 23.97 -48.62
N VAL A 690 0.05 23.08 -47.77
CA VAL A 690 -0.71 22.49 -46.66
C VAL A 690 -0.16 22.93 -45.28
N ALA A 691 1.07 23.39 -45.23
CA ALA A 691 1.78 23.69 -43.98
C ALA A 691 1.08 24.69 -43.07
N ASP A 692 0.55 25.78 -43.66
CA ASP A 692 -0.12 26.84 -42.91
C ASP A 692 -1.63 26.63 -42.69
N LYS A 693 -2.14 25.44 -43.06
CA LYS A 693 -3.57 25.11 -42.94
C LYS A 693 -3.80 24.00 -41.93
N THR A 694 -4.97 24.02 -41.30
CA THR A 694 -5.46 22.92 -40.44
C THR A 694 -6.02 21.79 -41.33
N LEU A 695 -6.13 20.57 -40.78
CA LEU A 695 -6.80 19.46 -41.48
C LEU A 695 -8.24 19.80 -41.87
N ARG A 696 -8.96 20.58 -41.06
CA ARG A 696 -10.33 21.06 -41.35
C ARG A 696 -10.35 22.01 -42.52
N GLU A 697 -9.46 22.99 -42.59
CA GLU A 697 -9.38 23.93 -43.71
C GLU A 697 -8.99 23.24 -45.03
N LEU A 698 -8.29 22.11 -44.93
CA LEU A 698 -7.97 21.27 -46.08
C LEU A 698 -9.10 20.33 -46.49
N GLY A 699 -10.22 20.40 -45.77
CA GLY A 699 -11.43 19.61 -46.09
C GLY A 699 -11.33 18.14 -45.69
N ALA A 700 -10.50 17.78 -44.73
CA ALA A 700 -10.37 16.41 -44.29
C ALA A 700 -11.66 15.87 -43.69
N SER A 701 -12.15 14.74 -44.18
CA SER A 701 -13.21 13.97 -43.54
C SER A 701 -12.69 13.27 -42.29
N SER A 702 -13.58 12.89 -41.37
CA SER A 702 -13.20 12.13 -40.16
C SER A 702 -12.44 10.85 -40.50
N LEU A 703 -12.78 10.16 -41.57
CA LEU A 703 -12.09 8.94 -42.02
C LEU A 703 -10.66 9.23 -42.49
N GLN A 704 -10.45 10.34 -43.21
CA GLN A 704 -9.11 10.78 -43.63
C GLN A 704 -8.27 11.25 -42.47
N ALA A 705 -8.86 11.91 -41.44
CA ALA A 705 -8.17 12.26 -40.24
C ALA A 705 -7.72 11.02 -39.43
N VAL A 706 -8.55 9.97 -39.36
CA VAL A 706 -8.17 8.66 -38.80
C VAL A 706 -7.00 8.03 -39.56
N ALA A 707 -7.03 8.12 -40.91
CA ALA A 707 -5.92 7.59 -41.73
C ALA A 707 -4.59 8.33 -41.44
N VAL A 708 -4.64 9.67 -41.27
CA VAL A 708 -3.46 10.46 -40.89
C VAL A 708 -3.00 10.08 -39.48
N GLN A 709 -3.91 9.96 -38.51
CA GLN A 709 -3.61 9.52 -37.15
C GLN A 709 -2.90 8.16 -37.15
N TYR A 710 -3.45 7.20 -37.85
CA TYR A 710 -2.88 5.85 -37.94
C TYR A 710 -1.46 5.84 -38.52
N GLN A 711 -1.20 6.62 -39.56
CA GLN A 711 0.14 6.73 -40.18
C GLN A 711 1.14 7.47 -39.29
N ILE A 712 0.68 8.42 -38.45
CA ILE A 712 1.51 9.04 -37.45
C ILE A 712 1.87 8.03 -36.36
N LEU A 713 0.87 7.29 -35.86
CA LEU A 713 1.07 6.22 -34.90
C LEU A 713 2.04 5.14 -35.42
N GLU A 714 1.86 4.70 -36.67
CA GLU A 714 2.70 3.67 -37.28
C GLU A 714 4.16 4.12 -37.44
N ARG A 715 4.39 5.39 -37.79
CA ARG A 715 5.74 5.92 -38.07
C ARG A 715 6.49 6.44 -36.86
N LEU A 716 5.78 6.99 -35.88
CA LEU A 716 6.36 7.67 -34.72
C LEU A 716 6.05 6.96 -33.40
N ASP A 717 5.18 5.95 -33.41
CA ASP A 717 4.63 5.29 -32.21
C ASP A 717 3.93 6.30 -31.27
N LEU A 718 3.36 7.39 -31.83
CA LEU A 718 2.66 8.45 -31.11
C LEU A 718 1.16 8.40 -31.42
N ASP A 719 0.34 8.11 -30.42
CA ASP A 719 -1.12 8.20 -30.51
C ASP A 719 -1.59 9.62 -30.20
N ILE A 720 -2.03 10.34 -31.22
CA ILE A 720 -2.55 11.70 -31.06
C ILE A 720 -4.06 11.62 -30.94
N PRO A 721 -4.68 12.21 -29.88
CA PRO A 721 -6.12 12.29 -29.80
C PRO A 721 -6.73 12.95 -31.04
N MET A 722 -7.83 12.40 -31.55
CA MET A 722 -8.53 12.94 -32.73
C MET A 722 -8.92 14.40 -32.56
N ALA A 723 -9.26 14.81 -31.35
CA ALA A 723 -9.58 16.19 -31.01
C ALA A 723 -8.39 17.14 -31.26
N ASP A 724 -7.17 16.67 -30.97
CA ASP A 724 -5.93 17.43 -31.17
C ASP A 724 -5.54 17.50 -32.63
N LEU A 725 -5.75 16.42 -33.35
CA LEU A 725 -5.48 16.36 -34.81
C LEU A 725 -6.44 17.26 -35.61
N LEU A 726 -7.67 17.40 -35.14
CA LEU A 726 -8.71 18.28 -35.76
C LEU A 726 -8.82 19.66 -35.12
N SER A 727 -7.85 20.04 -34.25
CA SER A 727 -7.81 21.37 -33.61
C SER A 727 -7.48 22.49 -34.60
N GLU A 728 -7.45 23.72 -34.11
CA GLU A 728 -7.06 24.93 -34.87
C GLU A 728 -5.53 24.99 -35.19
N ARG A 729 -4.78 23.92 -34.92
CA ARG A 729 -3.35 23.82 -35.24
C ARG A 729 -3.12 23.54 -36.72
N ASN A 730 -2.26 24.32 -37.35
CA ASN A 730 -1.86 24.05 -38.73
C ASN A 730 -0.85 22.89 -38.81
N ILE A 731 -0.66 22.34 -40.02
CA ILE A 731 0.20 21.18 -40.25
C ILE A 731 1.68 21.47 -39.85
N ALA A 732 2.16 22.68 -39.99
CA ALA A 732 3.53 23.05 -39.57
C ALA A 732 3.67 23.06 -38.04
N ALA A 733 2.68 23.52 -37.31
CA ALA A 733 2.66 23.47 -35.85
C ALA A 733 2.57 22.03 -35.35
N LEU A 734 1.67 21.22 -35.91
CA LEU A 734 1.56 19.80 -35.60
C LEU A 734 2.86 19.06 -35.91
N SER A 735 3.52 19.35 -37.02
CA SER A 735 4.80 18.75 -37.40
C SER A 735 5.92 19.05 -36.39
N ARG A 736 5.97 20.25 -35.84
CA ARG A 736 6.94 20.64 -34.82
C ARG A 736 6.66 19.94 -33.49
N GLU A 737 5.41 19.93 -33.05
CA GLU A 737 4.99 19.24 -31.82
C GLU A 737 5.32 17.75 -31.86
N LEU A 738 5.10 17.11 -33.02
CA LEU A 738 5.46 15.71 -33.22
C LEU A 738 6.97 15.49 -33.20
N ALA A 739 7.73 16.38 -33.85
CA ALA A 739 9.18 16.32 -33.81
C ALA A 739 9.73 16.52 -32.39
N GLU A 740 9.13 17.41 -31.61
CA GLU A 740 9.42 17.60 -30.18
C GLU A 740 9.06 16.37 -29.34
N ALA A 741 7.92 15.74 -29.61
CA ALA A 741 7.49 14.52 -28.93
C ALA A 741 8.40 13.32 -29.22
N VAL A 742 8.90 13.20 -30.44
CA VAL A 742 9.88 12.17 -30.84
C VAL A 742 11.27 12.43 -30.25
N ALA A 743 11.65 13.70 -30.05
CA ALA A 743 12.94 14.09 -29.49
C ALA A 743 13.00 13.98 -27.96
N ARG A 744 11.85 13.88 -27.31
CA ARG A 744 11.71 13.64 -25.85
C ARG A 744 11.72 12.15 -25.52
#